data_db7002697c9e34831d994b5e4e978c6d
#
_entry.id   db7002697c9e34831d994b5e4e978c6d
#
_cell.length_a   1.000
_cell.length_b   1.000
_cell.length_c   1.000
_cell.angle_alpha   90.00
_cell.angle_beta   90.00
_cell.angle_gamma   90.00
#
_symmetry.space_group_name_H-M   'P 1'
#
loop_
_entity.id
_entity.type
_entity.pdbx_description
1 polymer ?
#
loop_
_entity_poly.entity_id
_entity_poly.type
_entity_poly.pdbx_seq_one_letter_code
_entity_poly.pdbx_strand_id
1 'polypeptide(L)'
;MRKLSVHNLILSFALIAIALITASAIFLYPLNLVDGSTGGFLSGFYRLGASLAILFFGFYAARKVSVKQRKIYYILFLALAILAQLVFLLTFVRPVYTDTGYVTTMAARLIEGNHQWYNYFYTYPNNVNVTLWWSYLLTPFRWLGVTHYAPILPWIQMLMLDLGIIYLSRSLRLVNRVLSTIFMFIALFYIPWFMYAVFPYNDVVAIALMMGVIGSLIRLLSNESAKSKWLHGTALMLMLGIAVTIRQNSVIILIALLLTILFSKQFNFKLKSGLIILGVFFSLLGTVSFHHFQKVEGFQSKPTMVTPSVRYVNMSWNPHTAGQIDGPDSFLYSNFPKKERAKLITDELKHRIKELGVLGVPKHAIKKIAFMFSLAYSNEDMGGLQINRPLLKYEWESTPFLEFIGNLFQPIYILLLALAMLVVINVLKNRKTIDSRILNLTIFSAFSIVGIFTFHILLWEVRDRYALPMLPFLLLLAAIGMQLLFGLLKKRQETVQRVTNKFVLLSLVLLMASFLVSFSRANDRVSRDGFVYNSGFSLYTENGDELVTIPGKTTVETETFSLKSPSNNLNIDFSKLSKEQLDQLKVTLIRTDKHQSLTLNLKQSWSSYPGQYPVGDYRLKIENISTYPVKTDVLQNLKTTNLQGPNVKMNQKNVKGLNAIFSFTDHHDTTWINRYVYIFLHLIFVALLLIALAIKRRQRIN
;
A
#
# COMPACT_ATOMS: atom_id res chain seq x y z
N MET A 1 38.42 -1.75 -24.33
CA MET A 1 37.13 -1.44 -23.65
C MET A 1 36.03 -2.38 -24.13
N ARG A 2 35.48 -3.27 -23.31
CA ARG A 2 34.29 -4.07 -23.67
C ARG A 2 33.16 -3.09 -23.92
N LYS A 3 32.57 -3.06 -25.13
CA LYS A 3 31.36 -2.26 -25.42
C LYS A 3 30.31 -2.59 -24.35
N LEU A 4 29.96 -1.61 -23.50
CA LEU A 4 28.91 -1.76 -22.53
C LEU A 4 27.60 -2.06 -23.30
N SER A 5 27.09 -3.27 -23.16
CA SER A 5 25.77 -3.60 -23.75
C SER A 5 24.68 -2.92 -22.93
N VAL A 6 23.61 -2.45 -23.57
CA VAL A 6 22.43 -1.85 -22.91
C VAL A 6 21.95 -2.72 -21.74
N HIS A 7 22.00 -4.02 -21.88
CA HIS A 7 21.61 -4.95 -20.81
C HIS A 7 22.53 -4.86 -19.57
N ASN A 8 23.86 -4.74 -19.77
CA ASN A 8 24.77 -4.61 -18.64
C ASN A 8 24.56 -3.28 -17.92
N LEU A 9 24.29 -2.22 -18.69
CA LEU A 9 23.99 -0.90 -18.16
C LEU A 9 22.74 -0.94 -17.26
N ILE A 10 21.62 -1.47 -17.77
CA ILE A 10 20.36 -1.52 -17.01
C ILE A 10 20.47 -2.44 -15.79
N LEU A 11 21.17 -3.57 -15.90
CA LEU A 11 21.40 -4.47 -14.78
C LEU A 11 22.29 -3.82 -13.70
N SER A 12 23.29 -3.02 -14.09
CA SER A 12 24.11 -2.25 -13.15
C SER A 12 23.27 -1.16 -12.44
N PHE A 13 22.43 -0.43 -13.14
CA PHE A 13 21.52 0.52 -12.53
C PHE A 13 20.50 -0.17 -11.58
N ALA A 14 19.96 -1.32 -11.98
CA ALA A 14 19.07 -2.10 -11.11
C ALA A 14 19.79 -2.57 -9.84
N LEU A 15 21.06 -3.01 -9.96
CA LEU A 15 21.85 -3.40 -8.81
C LEU A 15 22.08 -2.23 -7.85
N ILE A 16 22.40 -1.04 -8.39
CA ILE A 16 22.59 0.18 -7.59
C ILE A 16 21.25 0.56 -6.91
N ALA A 17 20.15 0.59 -7.64
CA ALA A 17 18.83 0.93 -7.09
C ALA A 17 18.44 -0.04 -5.95
N ILE A 18 18.54 -1.36 -6.18
CA ILE A 18 18.22 -2.37 -5.17
C ILE A 18 19.17 -2.27 -3.96
N ALA A 19 20.46 -1.97 -4.18
CA ALA A 19 21.44 -1.78 -3.09
C ALA A 19 21.10 -0.54 -2.25
N LEU A 20 20.73 0.57 -2.86
CA LEU A 20 20.28 1.78 -2.16
C LEU A 20 18.99 1.52 -1.36
N ILE A 21 18.02 0.83 -1.95
CA ILE A 21 16.79 0.41 -1.26
C ILE A 21 17.14 -0.50 -0.08
N THR A 22 18.04 -1.47 -0.26
CA THR A 22 18.46 -2.41 0.80
C THR A 22 19.14 -1.67 1.95
N ALA A 23 20.09 -0.80 1.65
CA ALA A 23 20.76 0.02 2.65
C ALA A 23 19.75 0.88 3.42
N SER A 24 18.82 1.51 2.70
CA SER A 24 17.74 2.28 3.30
C SER A 24 16.83 1.42 4.19
N ALA A 25 16.41 0.25 3.72
CA ALA A 25 15.57 -0.69 4.49
C ALA A 25 16.26 -1.20 5.77
N ILE A 26 17.58 -1.29 5.78
CA ILE A 26 18.36 -1.70 6.96
C ILE A 26 18.53 -0.55 7.95
N PHE A 27 18.99 0.62 7.48
CA PHE A 27 19.51 1.68 8.33
C PHE A 27 18.57 2.88 8.51
N LEU A 28 17.67 3.15 7.55
CA LEU A 28 16.89 4.38 7.51
C LEU A 28 15.39 4.17 7.84
N TYR A 29 15.02 2.96 8.17
CA TYR A 29 13.66 2.65 8.60
C TYR A 29 13.42 2.98 10.07
N PRO A 30 12.19 3.32 10.50
CA PRO A 30 11.22 4.09 9.73
C PRO A 30 11.61 5.57 9.79
N LEU A 31 11.47 6.33 8.76
CA LEU A 31 11.34 7.79 8.65
C LEU A 31 12.00 8.71 9.72
N ASN A 32 12.72 8.18 10.66
CA ASN A 32 13.41 8.91 11.71
C ASN A 32 14.44 9.95 11.17
N LEU A 33 14.69 9.91 9.86
CA LEU A 33 15.46 10.96 9.18
C LEU A 33 14.69 12.28 9.06
N VAL A 34 13.37 12.25 9.11
CA VAL A 34 12.55 13.48 9.06
C VAL A 34 12.58 14.16 10.42
N ASP A 35 12.57 13.38 11.50
CA ASP A 35 12.47 13.87 12.88
C ASP A 35 13.82 13.96 13.61
N GLY A 36 14.94 13.63 12.92
CA GLY A 36 16.27 13.68 13.53
C GLY A 36 16.54 12.58 14.57
N SER A 37 15.66 11.62 14.75
CA SER A 37 15.83 10.56 15.75
C SER A 37 16.81 9.49 15.29
N THR A 38 17.69 9.04 16.19
CA THR A 38 18.77 8.07 15.91
C THR A 38 18.31 6.59 16.00
N GLY A 39 17.03 6.33 16.25
CA GLY A 39 16.48 4.97 16.45
C GLY A 39 16.63 4.06 15.25
N GLY A 40 16.69 4.60 14.03
CA GLY A 40 16.78 3.84 12.78
C GLY A 40 18.07 3.03 12.64
N PHE A 41 19.23 3.55 13.05
CA PHE A 41 20.51 2.86 12.92
C PHE A 41 20.62 1.63 13.84
N LEU A 42 20.19 1.76 15.08
CA LEU A 42 20.26 0.67 16.07
C LEU A 42 19.29 -0.48 15.74
N SER A 43 18.12 -0.16 15.19
CA SER A 43 17.19 -1.17 14.72
C SER A 43 17.71 -1.92 13.47
N GLY A 44 18.74 -1.41 12.81
CA GLY A 44 19.46 -2.10 11.73
C GLY A 44 20.11 -3.41 12.20
N PHE A 45 20.64 -3.48 13.41
CA PHE A 45 21.19 -4.70 13.99
C PHE A 45 20.12 -5.79 14.15
N TYR A 46 18.94 -5.42 14.66
CA TYR A 46 17.78 -6.33 14.72
C TYR A 46 17.45 -6.90 13.34
N ARG A 47 17.31 -6.04 12.32
CA ARG A 47 16.90 -6.42 10.97
C ARG A 47 17.91 -7.37 10.32
N LEU A 48 19.19 -7.06 10.43
CA LEU A 48 20.26 -7.92 9.92
C LEU A 48 20.32 -9.25 10.68
N GLY A 49 20.28 -9.22 12.01
CA GLY A 49 20.28 -10.41 12.84
C GLY A 49 19.08 -11.33 12.55
N ALA A 50 17.89 -10.75 12.47
CA ALA A 50 16.66 -11.47 12.14
C ALA A 50 16.69 -12.03 10.70
N SER A 51 17.18 -11.26 9.72
CA SER A 51 17.34 -11.73 8.33
C SER A 51 18.27 -12.95 8.26
N LEU A 52 19.40 -12.91 8.95
CA LEU A 52 20.31 -14.06 9.05
C LEU A 52 19.65 -15.26 9.74
N ALA A 53 18.89 -15.05 10.82
CA ALA A 53 18.17 -16.10 11.52
C ALA A 53 17.17 -16.82 10.60
N ILE A 54 16.39 -16.08 9.84
CA ILE A 54 15.43 -16.62 8.86
C ILE A 54 16.15 -17.42 7.77
N LEU A 55 17.23 -16.87 7.23
CA LEU A 55 18.01 -17.53 6.18
C LEU A 55 18.58 -18.88 6.65
N PHE A 56 19.16 -18.92 7.86
CA PHE A 56 19.74 -20.14 8.42
C PHE A 56 18.67 -21.16 8.77
N PHE A 57 17.59 -20.75 9.42
CA PHE A 57 16.48 -21.64 9.72
C PHE A 57 15.92 -22.26 8.43
N GLY A 58 15.63 -21.44 7.41
CA GLY A 58 15.11 -21.90 6.12
C GLY A 58 16.06 -22.91 5.44
N PHE A 59 17.36 -22.63 5.49
CA PHE A 59 18.36 -23.50 4.89
C PHE A 59 18.43 -24.88 5.57
N TYR A 60 18.43 -24.95 6.91
CA TYR A 60 18.50 -26.22 7.63
C TYR A 60 17.17 -26.95 7.63
N ALA A 61 16.04 -26.24 7.75
CA ALA A 61 14.72 -26.82 7.68
C ALA A 61 14.47 -27.50 6.32
N ALA A 62 14.83 -26.83 5.21
CA ALA A 62 14.67 -27.35 3.86
C ALA A 62 15.43 -28.66 3.61
N ARG A 63 16.56 -28.89 4.30
CA ARG A 63 17.37 -30.12 4.18
C ARG A 63 16.76 -31.34 4.87
N LYS A 64 15.95 -31.12 5.91
CA LYS A 64 15.39 -32.19 6.73
C LYS A 64 14.11 -32.78 6.19
N VAL A 65 13.44 -32.08 5.29
CA VAL A 65 12.13 -32.44 4.81
C VAL A 65 12.23 -33.47 3.68
N SER A 66 11.71 -34.68 3.88
CA SER A 66 11.62 -35.72 2.85
C SER A 66 10.66 -35.29 1.72
N VAL A 67 10.78 -35.92 0.55
CA VAL A 67 9.91 -35.58 -0.61
C VAL A 67 8.42 -35.75 -0.28
N LYS A 68 8.05 -36.79 0.48
CA LYS A 68 6.66 -37.02 0.93
C LYS A 68 6.19 -35.91 1.88
N GLN A 69 7.01 -35.55 2.85
CA GLN A 69 6.72 -34.45 3.79
C GLN A 69 6.60 -33.09 3.09
N ARG A 70 7.39 -32.81 2.05
CA ARG A 70 7.29 -31.56 1.27
C ARG A 70 5.90 -31.35 0.70
N LYS A 71 5.27 -32.39 0.18
CA LYS A 71 3.88 -32.28 -0.36
C LYS A 71 2.89 -31.97 0.75
N ILE A 72 2.98 -32.64 1.90
CA ILE A 72 2.11 -32.38 3.05
C ILE A 72 2.29 -30.96 3.57
N TYR A 73 3.54 -30.52 3.81
CA TYR A 73 3.84 -29.17 4.30
C TYR A 73 3.41 -28.10 3.31
N TYR A 74 3.52 -28.35 2.00
CA TYR A 74 3.03 -27.43 0.99
C TYR A 74 1.51 -27.26 1.04
N ILE A 75 0.76 -28.34 1.18
CA ILE A 75 -0.71 -28.29 1.31
C ILE A 75 -1.11 -27.58 2.61
N LEU A 76 -0.47 -27.93 3.74
CA LEU A 76 -0.71 -27.25 5.02
C LEU A 76 -0.41 -25.77 4.94
N PHE A 77 0.69 -25.40 4.28
CA PHE A 77 1.04 -24.00 4.06
C PHE A 77 -0.02 -23.26 3.24
N LEU A 78 -0.51 -23.85 2.15
CA LEU A 78 -1.58 -23.25 1.35
C LEU A 78 -2.85 -23.07 2.18
N ALA A 79 -3.24 -24.08 2.96
CA ALA A 79 -4.40 -24.01 3.83
C ALA A 79 -4.26 -22.90 4.89
N LEU A 80 -3.08 -22.81 5.53
CA LEU A 80 -2.79 -21.73 6.50
C LEU A 80 -2.76 -20.34 5.87
N ALA A 81 -2.24 -20.22 4.64
CA ALA A 81 -2.24 -18.93 3.94
C ALA A 81 -3.66 -18.48 3.62
N ILE A 82 -4.51 -19.36 3.10
CA ILE A 82 -5.93 -19.06 2.84
C ILE A 82 -6.65 -18.74 4.15
N LEU A 83 -6.42 -19.52 5.21
CA LEU A 83 -7.01 -19.23 6.53
C LEU A 83 -6.58 -17.88 7.06
N ALA A 84 -5.30 -17.51 6.93
CA ALA A 84 -4.80 -16.20 7.34
C ALA A 84 -5.47 -15.05 6.56
N GLN A 85 -5.67 -15.20 5.24
CA GLN A 85 -6.38 -14.23 4.42
C GLN A 85 -7.85 -14.11 4.86
N LEU A 86 -8.54 -15.23 5.09
CA LEU A 86 -9.93 -15.23 5.57
C LEU A 86 -10.04 -14.54 6.94
N VAL A 87 -9.16 -14.91 7.89
CA VAL A 87 -9.12 -14.29 9.21
C VAL A 87 -8.87 -12.79 9.09
N PHE A 88 -7.93 -12.37 8.22
CA PHE A 88 -7.64 -10.96 7.98
C PHE A 88 -8.87 -10.21 7.44
N LEU A 89 -9.53 -10.72 6.40
CA LEU A 89 -10.71 -10.08 5.79
C LEU A 89 -11.93 -10.02 6.73
N LEU A 90 -12.07 -11.00 7.64
CA LEU A 90 -13.15 -11.03 8.63
C LEU A 90 -12.85 -10.14 9.84
N THR A 91 -11.57 -9.98 10.18
CA THR A 91 -11.16 -9.28 11.41
C THR A 91 -10.90 -7.80 11.17
N PHE A 92 -10.28 -7.45 10.03
CA PHE A 92 -9.82 -6.09 9.77
C PHE A 92 -10.67 -5.38 8.75
N VAL A 93 -10.92 -4.11 9.01
CA VAL A 93 -11.57 -3.18 8.10
C VAL A 93 -10.76 -1.90 8.04
N ARG A 94 -10.68 -1.31 6.87
CA ARG A 94 -10.14 0.02 6.70
C ARG A 94 -11.27 0.95 6.24
N PRO A 95 -11.54 2.02 6.99
CA PRO A 95 -12.49 3.03 6.54
C PRO A 95 -12.05 3.65 5.22
N VAL A 96 -12.99 3.89 4.34
CA VAL A 96 -12.72 4.61 3.09
C VAL A 96 -12.82 6.11 3.34
N TYR A 97 -11.76 6.83 3.02
CA TYR A 97 -11.67 8.29 3.14
C TYR A 97 -10.73 8.84 2.07
N THR A 98 -10.68 10.15 1.88
CA THR A 98 -9.89 10.79 0.83
C THR A 98 -10.12 10.15 -0.54
N ASP A 99 -9.09 9.85 -1.31
CA ASP A 99 -9.17 9.25 -2.66
C ASP A 99 -10.05 8.00 -2.71
N THR A 100 -9.88 7.07 -1.77
CA THR A 100 -10.67 5.83 -1.74
C THR A 100 -12.13 6.10 -1.42
N GLY A 101 -12.42 7.08 -0.58
CA GLY A 101 -13.77 7.53 -0.27
C GLY A 101 -14.48 8.06 -1.50
N TYR A 102 -13.87 9.00 -2.22
CA TYR A 102 -14.43 9.52 -3.47
C TYR A 102 -14.66 8.44 -4.52
N VAL A 103 -13.66 7.58 -4.73
CA VAL A 103 -13.73 6.51 -5.74
C VAL A 103 -14.85 5.52 -5.43
N THR A 104 -14.95 5.02 -4.20
CA THR A 104 -15.95 4.00 -3.84
C THR A 104 -17.34 4.58 -3.73
N THR A 105 -17.49 5.80 -3.20
CA THR A 105 -18.79 6.47 -3.11
C THR A 105 -19.34 6.81 -4.49
N MET A 106 -18.49 7.35 -5.37
CA MET A 106 -18.95 7.65 -6.74
C MET A 106 -19.26 6.39 -7.53
N ALA A 107 -18.46 5.30 -7.37
CA ALA A 107 -18.78 4.02 -7.98
C ALA A 107 -20.17 3.50 -7.56
N ALA A 108 -20.51 3.59 -6.27
CA ALA A 108 -21.84 3.21 -5.77
C ALA A 108 -22.96 4.11 -6.31
N ARG A 109 -22.70 5.42 -6.41
CA ARG A 109 -23.68 6.37 -7.02
C ARG A 109 -23.97 6.03 -8.47
N LEU A 110 -22.95 5.73 -9.26
CA LEU A 110 -23.11 5.32 -10.67
C LEU A 110 -23.95 4.03 -10.78
N ILE A 111 -23.71 3.05 -9.92
CA ILE A 111 -24.52 1.81 -9.87
C ILE A 111 -26.00 2.14 -9.58
N GLU A 112 -26.27 3.15 -8.76
CA GLU A 112 -27.63 3.59 -8.42
C GLU A 112 -28.27 4.48 -9.51
N GLY A 113 -27.53 4.83 -10.57
CA GLY A 113 -28.00 5.70 -11.65
C GLY A 113 -27.84 7.20 -11.37
N ASN A 114 -27.03 7.57 -10.39
CA ASN A 114 -26.71 8.97 -10.12
C ASN A 114 -25.37 9.32 -10.79
N HIS A 115 -25.44 10.12 -11.84
CA HIS A 115 -24.29 10.52 -12.67
C HIS A 115 -23.75 11.92 -12.32
N GLN A 116 -24.07 12.45 -11.15
CA GLN A 116 -23.50 13.73 -10.68
C GLN A 116 -22.13 13.49 -10.06
N TRP A 117 -21.10 13.86 -10.80
CA TRP A 117 -19.72 13.71 -10.39
C TRP A 117 -19.29 14.78 -9.39
N TYR A 118 -18.52 14.36 -8.39
CA TYR A 118 -17.90 15.27 -7.44
C TYR A 118 -16.82 16.13 -8.08
N ASN A 119 -16.64 17.35 -7.59
CA ASN A 119 -15.59 18.27 -8.06
C ASN A 119 -14.19 17.70 -7.92
N TYR A 120 -13.97 16.80 -6.96
CA TYR A 120 -12.75 16.00 -6.81
C TYR A 120 -12.29 15.38 -8.15
N PHE A 121 -13.19 14.80 -8.94
CA PHE A 121 -12.84 14.15 -10.20
C PHE A 121 -12.46 15.12 -11.32
N TYR A 122 -12.93 16.38 -11.24
CA TYR A 122 -12.49 17.42 -12.16
C TYR A 122 -11.08 17.92 -11.83
N THR A 123 -10.68 17.84 -10.56
CA THR A 123 -9.33 18.18 -10.08
C THR A 123 -8.35 17.03 -10.32
N TYR A 124 -8.81 15.79 -10.08
CA TYR A 124 -8.02 14.55 -10.18
C TYR A 124 -8.64 13.54 -11.17
N PRO A 125 -8.66 13.84 -12.48
CA PRO A 125 -9.33 13.00 -13.48
C PRO A 125 -8.70 11.62 -13.67
N ASN A 126 -7.49 11.39 -13.17
CA ASN A 126 -6.85 10.09 -13.13
C ASN A 126 -7.63 9.05 -12.31
N ASN A 127 -8.49 9.49 -11.38
CA ASN A 127 -9.29 8.61 -10.54
C ASN A 127 -10.65 8.22 -11.16
N VAL A 128 -11.05 8.83 -12.26
CA VAL A 128 -12.29 8.52 -12.96
C VAL A 128 -12.31 7.07 -13.47
N ASN A 129 -11.21 6.62 -14.07
CA ASN A 129 -11.15 5.28 -14.65
C ASN A 129 -11.22 4.16 -13.60
N VAL A 130 -10.58 4.32 -12.45
CA VAL A 130 -10.69 3.34 -11.36
C VAL A 130 -12.09 3.34 -10.75
N THR A 131 -12.77 4.48 -10.71
CA THR A 131 -14.17 4.60 -10.28
C THR A 131 -15.09 3.83 -11.22
N LEU A 132 -14.95 4.01 -12.53
CA LEU A 132 -15.70 3.26 -13.54
C LEU A 132 -15.42 1.77 -13.46
N TRP A 133 -14.16 1.38 -13.28
CA TRP A 133 -13.77 -0.01 -13.06
C TRP A 133 -14.54 -0.65 -11.91
N TRP A 134 -14.59 0.03 -10.75
CA TRP A 134 -15.33 -0.46 -9.59
C TRP A 134 -16.82 -0.47 -9.82
N SER A 135 -17.40 0.55 -10.45
CA SER A 135 -18.84 0.60 -10.70
C SER A 135 -19.30 -0.57 -11.57
N TYR A 136 -18.62 -0.83 -12.69
CA TYR A 136 -18.97 -1.95 -13.57
C TYR A 136 -18.73 -3.33 -12.92
N LEU A 137 -17.66 -3.49 -12.16
CA LEU A 137 -17.38 -4.74 -11.47
C LEU A 137 -18.39 -5.04 -10.36
N LEU A 138 -18.95 -4.01 -9.73
CA LEU A 138 -19.93 -4.15 -8.65
C LEU A 138 -21.39 -4.19 -9.16
N THR A 139 -21.67 -3.76 -10.38
CA THR A 139 -23.03 -3.77 -10.95
C THR A 139 -23.73 -5.13 -10.87
N PRO A 140 -23.08 -6.30 -11.11
CA PRO A 140 -23.73 -7.61 -10.94
C PRO A 140 -24.26 -7.86 -9.53
N PHE A 141 -23.61 -7.33 -8.50
CA PHE A 141 -24.05 -7.48 -7.11
C PHE A 141 -25.35 -6.73 -6.82
N ARG A 142 -25.61 -5.60 -7.52
CA ARG A 142 -26.91 -4.93 -7.47
C ARG A 142 -28.03 -5.84 -7.94
N TRP A 143 -27.82 -6.59 -9.01
CA TRP A 143 -28.82 -7.55 -9.51
C TRP A 143 -29.12 -8.67 -8.52
N LEU A 144 -28.17 -8.97 -7.62
CA LEU A 144 -28.32 -9.91 -6.50
C LEU A 144 -28.94 -9.26 -5.25
N GLY A 145 -29.41 -8.00 -5.34
CA GLY A 145 -30.06 -7.29 -4.24
C GLY A 145 -29.08 -6.64 -3.24
N VAL A 146 -27.78 -6.61 -3.53
CA VAL A 146 -26.80 -5.96 -2.66
C VAL A 146 -26.94 -4.43 -2.78
N THR A 147 -27.12 -3.76 -1.64
CA THR A 147 -27.21 -2.30 -1.54
C THR A 147 -26.00 -1.67 -0.85
N HIS A 148 -25.10 -2.48 -0.28
CA HIS A 148 -23.92 -2.04 0.45
C HIS A 148 -22.68 -2.72 -0.11
N TYR A 149 -21.86 -1.99 -0.88
CA TYR A 149 -20.77 -2.58 -1.69
C TYR A 149 -19.43 -2.62 -0.97
N ALA A 150 -19.22 -1.74 0.00
CA ALA A 150 -17.91 -1.60 0.66
C ALA A 150 -17.37 -2.91 1.28
N PRO A 151 -18.19 -3.78 1.92
CA PRO A 151 -17.69 -5.06 2.44
C PRO A 151 -17.24 -6.06 1.38
N ILE A 152 -17.71 -5.91 0.13
CA ILE A 152 -17.42 -6.87 -0.96
C ILE A 152 -16.06 -6.57 -1.61
N LEU A 153 -15.67 -5.29 -1.67
CA LEU A 153 -14.46 -4.84 -2.35
C LEU A 153 -13.18 -5.55 -1.87
N PRO A 154 -12.94 -5.72 -0.55
CA PRO A 154 -11.76 -6.45 -0.06
C PRO A 154 -11.71 -7.90 -0.56
N TRP A 155 -12.85 -8.59 -0.65
CA TRP A 155 -12.93 -9.98 -1.14
C TRP A 155 -12.58 -10.06 -2.63
N ILE A 156 -13.09 -9.13 -3.43
CA ILE A 156 -12.77 -9.06 -4.86
C ILE A 156 -11.28 -8.79 -5.05
N GLN A 157 -10.70 -7.85 -4.30
CA GLN A 157 -9.27 -7.54 -4.40
C GLN A 157 -8.39 -8.72 -3.97
N MET A 158 -8.74 -9.43 -2.90
CA MET A 158 -8.04 -10.63 -2.47
C MET A 158 -8.08 -11.71 -3.54
N LEU A 159 -9.26 -11.95 -4.12
CA LEU A 159 -9.42 -12.91 -5.22
C LEU A 159 -8.58 -12.54 -6.46
N MET A 160 -8.54 -11.26 -6.84
CA MET A 160 -7.71 -10.79 -7.95
C MET A 160 -6.23 -11.06 -7.69
N LEU A 161 -5.76 -10.79 -6.46
CA LEU A 161 -4.39 -11.04 -6.05
C LEU A 161 -4.04 -12.53 -6.14
N ASP A 162 -4.90 -13.40 -5.60
CA ASP A 162 -4.71 -14.84 -5.62
C ASP A 162 -4.73 -15.42 -7.03
N LEU A 163 -5.63 -14.95 -7.90
CA LEU A 163 -5.65 -15.33 -9.31
C LEU A 163 -4.35 -14.94 -10.02
N GLY A 164 -3.82 -13.74 -9.74
CA GLY A 164 -2.52 -13.29 -10.24
C GLY A 164 -1.39 -14.21 -9.79
N ILE A 165 -1.33 -14.54 -8.50
CA ILE A 165 -0.32 -15.46 -7.93
C ILE A 165 -0.41 -16.83 -8.57
N ILE A 166 -1.61 -17.40 -8.67
CA ILE A 166 -1.84 -18.72 -9.28
C ILE A 166 -1.42 -18.73 -10.74
N TYR A 167 -1.81 -17.70 -11.51
CA TYR A 167 -1.47 -17.60 -12.92
C TYR A 167 0.03 -17.51 -13.14
N LEU A 168 0.73 -16.64 -12.41
CA LEU A 168 2.18 -16.50 -12.47
C LEU A 168 2.89 -17.77 -12.02
N SER A 169 2.48 -18.39 -10.91
CA SER A 169 3.04 -19.64 -10.42
C SER A 169 2.89 -20.77 -11.45
N ARG A 170 1.70 -20.92 -12.06
CA ARG A 170 1.47 -21.90 -13.13
C ARG A 170 2.35 -21.64 -14.35
N SER A 171 2.56 -20.39 -14.70
CA SER A 171 3.43 -20.02 -15.82
C SER A 171 4.91 -20.33 -15.52
N LEU A 172 5.37 -20.10 -14.29
CA LEU A 172 6.73 -20.45 -13.85
C LEU A 172 7.02 -21.96 -13.91
N ARG A 173 6.02 -22.84 -13.88
CA ARG A 173 6.21 -24.27 -14.07
C ARG A 173 6.80 -24.62 -15.45
N LEU A 174 6.54 -23.79 -16.46
CA LEU A 174 7.12 -23.95 -17.81
C LEU A 174 8.63 -23.68 -17.82
N VAL A 175 9.12 -22.88 -16.87
CA VAL A 175 10.55 -22.65 -16.69
C VAL A 175 11.14 -23.71 -15.77
N ASN A 176 10.58 -23.84 -14.56
CA ASN A 176 11.04 -24.81 -13.55
C ASN A 176 9.96 -25.01 -12.47
N ARG A 177 9.63 -26.29 -12.15
CA ARG A 177 8.64 -26.63 -11.11
C ARG A 177 9.05 -26.17 -9.72
N VAL A 178 10.34 -26.25 -9.40
CA VAL A 178 10.87 -25.80 -8.10
C VAL A 178 10.74 -24.29 -7.97
N LEU A 179 11.06 -23.55 -9.03
CA LEU A 179 10.89 -22.08 -9.06
C LEU A 179 9.43 -21.66 -8.82
N SER A 180 8.48 -22.36 -9.48
CA SER A 180 7.05 -22.14 -9.26
C SER A 180 6.65 -22.33 -7.80
N THR A 181 7.13 -23.41 -7.15
CA THR A 181 6.84 -23.69 -5.74
C THR A 181 7.44 -22.64 -4.81
N ILE A 182 8.70 -22.22 -5.06
CA ILE A 182 9.36 -21.17 -4.29
C ILE A 182 8.60 -19.85 -4.43
N PHE A 183 8.22 -19.48 -5.66
CA PHE A 183 7.46 -18.25 -5.89
C PHE A 183 6.11 -18.27 -5.15
N MET A 184 5.35 -19.37 -5.27
CA MET A 184 4.06 -19.51 -4.56
C MET A 184 4.24 -19.36 -3.05
N PHE A 185 5.28 -20.00 -2.48
CA PHE A 185 5.58 -19.89 -1.05
C PHE A 185 5.90 -18.44 -0.66
N ILE A 186 6.80 -17.78 -1.37
CA ILE A 186 7.19 -16.39 -1.08
C ILE A 186 5.99 -15.47 -1.23
N ALA A 187 5.22 -15.60 -2.31
CA ALA A 187 4.11 -14.74 -2.62
C ALA A 187 2.98 -14.85 -1.58
N LEU A 188 2.62 -16.06 -1.15
CA LEU A 188 1.57 -16.27 -0.14
C LEU A 188 2.04 -15.98 1.29
N PHE A 189 3.33 -16.13 1.57
CA PHE A 189 3.89 -15.82 2.87
C PHE A 189 4.10 -14.33 3.09
N TYR A 190 4.28 -13.53 2.05
CA TYR A 190 4.50 -12.09 2.17
C TYR A 190 3.18 -11.35 2.44
N ILE A 191 2.67 -11.49 3.68
CA ILE A 191 1.40 -10.93 4.14
C ILE A 191 1.24 -9.43 3.83
N PRO A 192 2.28 -8.55 3.90
CA PRO A 192 2.10 -7.11 3.73
C PRO A 192 1.32 -6.69 2.47
N TRP A 193 1.45 -7.37 1.35
CA TRP A 193 0.69 -7.00 0.16
C TRP A 193 -0.78 -7.43 0.19
N PHE A 194 -1.13 -8.49 0.98
CA PHE A 194 -2.52 -8.89 1.19
C PHE A 194 -3.30 -7.87 2.02
N MET A 195 -2.59 -7.11 2.87
CA MET A 195 -3.21 -6.06 3.67
C MET A 195 -3.84 -4.98 2.78
N TYR A 196 -3.30 -4.75 1.58
CA TYR A 196 -3.88 -3.82 0.63
C TYR A 196 -5.22 -4.27 0.05
N ALA A 197 -5.64 -5.51 0.25
CA ALA A 197 -6.99 -5.94 -0.15
C ALA A 197 -8.11 -5.15 0.54
N VAL A 198 -7.87 -4.58 1.73
CA VAL A 198 -8.83 -3.71 2.42
C VAL A 198 -8.73 -2.24 1.99
N PHE A 199 -7.85 -1.91 1.05
CA PHE A 199 -7.69 -0.58 0.46
C PHE A 199 -8.27 -0.56 -0.96
N PRO A 200 -9.56 -0.18 -1.14
CA PRO A 200 -10.25 -0.30 -2.42
C PRO A 200 -9.85 0.82 -3.40
N TYR A 201 -8.67 0.66 -3.99
CA TYR A 201 -8.13 1.59 -4.97
C TYR A 201 -7.55 0.84 -6.18
N ASN A 202 -6.64 1.45 -6.91
CA ASN A 202 -6.05 0.84 -8.12
C ASN A 202 -4.82 -0.03 -7.86
N ASP A 203 -4.30 -0.07 -6.63
CA ASP A 203 -3.02 -0.70 -6.30
C ASP A 203 -3.04 -2.23 -6.47
N VAL A 204 -4.02 -2.91 -5.84
CA VAL A 204 -4.14 -4.38 -5.92
C VAL A 204 -4.46 -4.83 -7.34
N VAL A 205 -5.31 -4.09 -8.05
CA VAL A 205 -5.63 -4.37 -9.47
C VAL A 205 -4.36 -4.32 -10.31
N ALA A 206 -3.53 -3.28 -10.11
CA ALA A 206 -2.26 -3.16 -10.82
C ALA A 206 -1.29 -4.31 -10.49
N ILE A 207 -1.15 -4.71 -9.22
CA ILE A 207 -0.31 -5.84 -8.80
C ILE A 207 -0.77 -7.12 -9.48
N ALA A 208 -2.06 -7.42 -9.46
CA ALA A 208 -2.64 -8.63 -10.07
C ALA A 208 -2.40 -8.67 -11.58
N LEU A 209 -2.61 -7.53 -12.27
CA LEU A 209 -2.34 -7.40 -13.71
C LEU A 209 -0.83 -7.54 -14.02
N MET A 210 0.07 -7.00 -13.19
CA MET A 210 1.51 -7.17 -13.37
C MET A 210 1.93 -8.63 -13.24
N MET A 211 1.35 -9.40 -12.33
CA MET A 211 1.57 -10.85 -12.26
C MET A 211 1.06 -11.56 -13.52
N GLY A 212 -0.09 -11.13 -14.03
CA GLY A 212 -0.62 -11.59 -15.33
C GLY A 212 0.32 -11.29 -16.49
N VAL A 213 0.87 -10.09 -16.54
CA VAL A 213 1.86 -9.63 -17.54
C VAL A 213 3.11 -10.51 -17.49
N ILE A 214 3.70 -10.71 -16.32
CA ILE A 214 4.90 -11.55 -16.15
C ILE A 214 4.58 -13.00 -16.55
N GLY A 215 3.45 -13.55 -16.11
CA GLY A 215 3.02 -14.89 -16.44
C GLY A 215 2.82 -15.10 -17.95
N SER A 216 2.24 -14.13 -18.65
CA SER A 216 2.06 -14.15 -20.11
C SER A 216 3.38 -14.01 -20.85
N LEU A 217 4.32 -13.21 -20.34
CA LEU A 217 5.67 -13.13 -20.89
C LEU A 217 6.39 -14.48 -20.79
N ILE A 218 6.28 -15.17 -19.66
CA ILE A 218 6.86 -16.51 -19.47
C ILE A 218 6.29 -17.50 -20.50
N ARG A 219 4.97 -17.48 -20.70
CA ARG A 219 4.30 -18.34 -21.69
C ARG A 219 4.71 -18.00 -23.12
N LEU A 220 4.84 -16.71 -23.44
CA LEU A 220 5.34 -16.24 -24.72
C LEU A 220 6.77 -16.75 -25.00
N LEU A 221 7.65 -16.68 -23.98
CA LEU A 221 9.04 -17.13 -24.08
C LEU A 221 9.20 -18.65 -24.12
N SER A 222 8.22 -19.42 -23.59
CA SER A 222 8.31 -20.87 -23.42
C SER A 222 7.61 -21.65 -24.53
N ASN A 223 6.81 -21.01 -25.40
CA ASN A 223 6.09 -21.66 -26.48
C ASN A 223 6.85 -21.56 -27.81
N GLU A 224 6.78 -22.62 -28.59
CA GLU A 224 7.40 -22.69 -29.94
C GLU A 224 6.42 -22.32 -31.05
N SER A 225 5.13 -22.67 -30.91
CA SER A 225 4.14 -22.41 -31.95
C SER A 225 3.84 -20.92 -32.12
N ALA A 226 3.77 -20.44 -33.35
CA ALA A 226 3.44 -19.06 -33.68
C ALA A 226 2.07 -18.63 -33.12
N LYS A 227 1.06 -19.50 -33.23
CA LYS A 227 -0.29 -19.25 -32.70
C LYS A 227 -0.27 -19.00 -31.19
N SER A 228 0.44 -19.82 -30.41
CA SER A 228 0.56 -19.67 -28.97
C SER A 228 1.33 -18.40 -28.58
N LYS A 229 2.39 -18.06 -29.33
CA LYS A 229 3.14 -16.79 -29.11
C LYS A 229 2.25 -15.57 -29.30
N TRP A 230 1.44 -15.55 -30.37
CA TRP A 230 0.51 -14.46 -30.60
C TRP A 230 -0.58 -14.38 -29.55
N LEU A 231 -1.16 -15.52 -29.15
CA LEU A 231 -2.18 -15.55 -28.09
C LEU A 231 -1.65 -14.97 -26.77
N HIS A 232 -0.49 -15.44 -26.32
CA HIS A 232 0.09 -14.95 -25.07
C HIS A 232 0.66 -13.53 -25.19
N GLY A 233 1.16 -13.14 -26.36
CA GLY A 233 1.57 -11.78 -26.65
C GLY A 233 0.41 -10.79 -26.63
N THR A 234 -0.72 -11.16 -27.22
CA THR A 234 -1.95 -10.36 -27.18
C THR A 234 -2.49 -10.23 -25.74
N ALA A 235 -2.57 -11.33 -24.98
CA ALA A 235 -2.99 -11.32 -23.58
C ALA A 235 -2.07 -10.45 -22.71
N LEU A 236 -0.76 -10.52 -22.93
CA LEU A 236 0.26 -9.69 -22.28
C LEU A 236 -0.02 -8.19 -22.51
N MET A 237 -0.20 -7.78 -23.78
CA MET A 237 -0.40 -6.38 -24.14
C MET A 237 -1.78 -5.86 -23.72
N LEU A 238 -2.82 -6.71 -23.77
CA LEU A 238 -4.15 -6.37 -23.28
C LEU A 238 -4.15 -6.10 -21.76
N MET A 239 -3.56 -7.00 -20.96
CA MET A 239 -3.47 -6.79 -19.51
C MET A 239 -2.70 -5.53 -19.16
N LEU A 240 -1.64 -5.24 -19.91
CA LEU A 240 -0.83 -4.03 -19.69
C LEU A 240 -1.56 -2.76 -20.15
N GLY A 241 -2.32 -2.82 -21.27
CA GLY A 241 -3.20 -1.74 -21.69
C GLY A 241 -4.28 -1.40 -20.64
N ILE A 242 -4.92 -2.43 -20.07
CA ILE A 242 -5.87 -2.25 -18.95
C ILE A 242 -5.16 -1.62 -17.74
N ALA A 243 -3.97 -2.12 -17.39
CA ALA A 243 -3.21 -1.59 -16.25
C ALA A 243 -2.85 -0.11 -16.42
N VAL A 244 -2.41 0.30 -17.63
CA VAL A 244 -2.11 1.71 -17.96
C VAL A 244 -3.35 2.59 -17.85
N THR A 245 -4.51 2.07 -18.26
CA THR A 245 -5.77 2.83 -18.22
C THR A 245 -6.28 3.04 -16.80
N ILE A 246 -6.16 2.02 -15.91
CA ILE A 246 -6.61 2.09 -14.52
C ILE A 246 -5.58 2.83 -13.65
N ARG A 247 -4.29 2.62 -13.90
CA ARG A 247 -3.18 3.23 -13.16
C ARG A 247 -2.14 3.75 -14.15
N GLN A 248 -2.17 5.04 -14.43
CA GLN A 248 -1.34 5.67 -15.48
C GLN A 248 0.16 5.39 -15.32
N ASN A 249 0.68 5.29 -14.09
CA ASN A 249 2.10 4.99 -13.84
C ASN A 249 2.51 3.60 -14.37
N SER A 250 1.57 2.71 -14.72
CA SER A 250 1.86 1.43 -15.37
C SER A 250 2.47 1.60 -16.77
N VAL A 251 2.42 2.80 -17.36
CA VAL A 251 3.12 3.13 -18.60
C VAL A 251 4.64 2.90 -18.49
N ILE A 252 5.21 3.08 -17.30
CA ILE A 252 6.62 2.80 -17.02
C ILE A 252 6.94 1.32 -17.30
N ILE A 253 6.04 0.43 -16.89
CA ILE A 253 6.19 -1.01 -17.09
C ILE A 253 5.94 -1.39 -18.55
N LEU A 254 5.03 -0.69 -19.24
CA LEU A 254 4.85 -0.85 -20.68
C LEU A 254 6.17 -0.51 -21.42
N ILE A 255 6.78 0.62 -21.11
CA ILE A 255 8.08 1.01 -21.70
C ILE A 255 9.15 -0.03 -21.38
N ALA A 256 9.23 -0.49 -20.12
CA ALA A 256 10.17 -1.53 -19.68
C ALA A 256 10.00 -2.84 -20.48
N LEU A 257 8.74 -3.26 -20.72
CA LEU A 257 8.43 -4.43 -21.53
C LEU A 257 8.81 -4.24 -23.01
N LEU A 258 8.45 -3.11 -23.60
CA LEU A 258 8.79 -2.81 -24.99
C LEU A 258 10.30 -2.79 -25.22
N LEU A 259 11.07 -2.21 -24.30
CA LEU A 259 12.53 -2.25 -24.33
C LEU A 259 13.06 -3.69 -24.18
N THR A 260 12.46 -4.49 -23.30
CA THR A 260 12.84 -5.91 -23.14
C THR A 260 12.60 -6.69 -24.42
N ILE A 261 11.44 -6.50 -25.08
CA ILE A 261 11.11 -7.13 -26.36
C ILE A 261 12.07 -6.68 -27.48
N LEU A 262 12.34 -5.39 -27.55
CA LEU A 262 13.22 -4.80 -28.55
C LEU A 262 14.63 -5.38 -28.49
N PHE A 263 15.20 -5.47 -27.29
CA PHE A 263 16.55 -5.96 -27.07
C PHE A 263 16.67 -7.49 -26.93
N SER A 264 15.54 -8.23 -26.83
CA SER A 264 15.55 -9.68 -26.75
C SER A 264 15.99 -10.32 -28.08
N LYS A 265 16.87 -11.31 -28.01
CA LYS A 265 17.29 -12.11 -29.17
C LYS A 265 16.33 -13.29 -29.44
N GLN A 266 15.37 -13.57 -28.58
CA GLN A 266 14.43 -14.69 -28.74
C GLN A 266 13.27 -14.40 -29.70
N PHE A 267 13.04 -13.13 -30.03
CA PHE A 267 11.95 -12.71 -30.91
C PHE A 267 12.49 -12.27 -32.25
N ASN A 268 11.90 -12.76 -33.33
CA ASN A 268 12.16 -12.27 -34.68
C ASN A 268 11.52 -10.88 -34.86
N PHE A 269 11.91 -10.21 -35.96
CA PHE A 269 11.45 -8.84 -36.24
C PHE A 269 9.92 -8.73 -36.31
N LYS A 270 9.27 -9.69 -37.02
CA LYS A 270 7.80 -9.72 -37.17
C LYS A 270 7.06 -9.76 -35.85
N LEU A 271 7.51 -10.62 -34.93
CA LEU A 271 6.89 -10.72 -33.60
C LEU A 271 7.16 -9.49 -32.73
N LYS A 272 8.38 -8.93 -32.76
CA LYS A 272 8.72 -7.69 -32.05
C LYS A 272 7.84 -6.53 -32.52
N SER A 273 7.79 -6.29 -33.81
CA SER A 273 6.99 -5.19 -34.38
C SER A 273 5.51 -5.37 -34.04
N GLY A 274 4.97 -6.58 -34.18
CA GLY A 274 3.58 -6.85 -33.87
C GLY A 274 3.26 -6.66 -32.39
N LEU A 275 4.13 -7.10 -31.47
CA LEU A 275 3.92 -6.88 -30.04
C LEU A 275 4.00 -5.38 -29.68
N ILE A 276 4.91 -4.62 -30.28
CA ILE A 276 4.98 -3.16 -30.08
C ILE A 276 3.67 -2.51 -30.56
N ILE A 277 3.20 -2.87 -31.76
CA ILE A 277 1.94 -2.36 -32.32
C ILE A 277 0.77 -2.72 -31.38
N LEU A 278 0.68 -3.97 -30.91
CA LEU A 278 -0.36 -4.40 -29.97
C LEU A 278 -0.29 -3.64 -28.65
N GLY A 279 0.89 -3.34 -28.13
CA GLY A 279 1.07 -2.55 -26.91
C GLY A 279 0.52 -1.14 -27.05
N VAL A 280 0.85 -0.48 -28.14
CA VAL A 280 0.31 0.85 -28.49
C VAL A 280 -1.20 0.76 -28.72
N PHE A 281 -1.66 -0.22 -29.52
CA PHE A 281 -3.08 -0.42 -29.84
C PHE A 281 -3.94 -0.61 -28.58
N PHE A 282 -3.58 -1.53 -27.68
CA PHE A 282 -4.39 -1.78 -26.47
C PHE A 282 -4.32 -0.62 -25.48
N SER A 283 -3.22 0.12 -25.41
CA SER A 283 -3.13 1.34 -24.61
C SER A 283 -4.06 2.44 -25.15
N LEU A 284 -4.08 2.64 -26.46
CA LEU A 284 -4.98 3.59 -27.12
C LEU A 284 -6.45 3.12 -27.01
N LEU A 285 -6.71 1.84 -27.29
CA LEU A 285 -8.05 1.26 -27.19
C LEU A 285 -8.60 1.42 -25.77
N GLY A 286 -7.79 1.12 -24.73
CA GLY A 286 -8.15 1.36 -23.35
C GLY A 286 -8.51 2.81 -23.09
N THR A 287 -7.67 3.74 -23.52
CA THR A 287 -7.93 5.18 -23.36
C THR A 287 -9.21 5.62 -24.07
N VAL A 288 -9.43 5.21 -25.30
CA VAL A 288 -10.64 5.55 -26.08
C VAL A 288 -11.89 4.93 -25.45
N SER A 289 -11.82 3.64 -25.06
CA SER A 289 -12.96 2.95 -24.43
C SER A 289 -13.35 3.60 -23.11
N PHE A 290 -12.39 3.90 -22.24
CA PHE A 290 -12.70 4.56 -20.97
C PHE A 290 -13.17 5.99 -21.17
N HIS A 291 -12.68 6.72 -22.18
CA HIS A 291 -13.20 8.03 -22.51
C HIS A 291 -14.67 7.95 -23.00
N HIS A 292 -15.02 6.90 -23.75
CA HIS A 292 -16.41 6.61 -24.10
C HIS A 292 -17.25 6.33 -22.84
N PHE A 293 -16.80 5.45 -21.95
CA PHE A 293 -17.50 5.15 -20.69
C PHE A 293 -17.63 6.38 -19.79
N GLN A 294 -16.62 7.25 -19.72
CA GLN A 294 -16.70 8.52 -19.02
C GLN A 294 -17.88 9.37 -19.52
N LYS A 295 -18.04 9.47 -20.85
CA LYS A 295 -19.15 10.22 -21.46
C LYS A 295 -20.51 9.58 -21.20
N VAL A 296 -20.61 8.25 -21.28
CA VAL A 296 -21.84 7.51 -20.98
C VAL A 296 -22.28 7.74 -19.54
N GLU A 297 -21.31 7.76 -18.61
CA GLU A 297 -21.52 7.99 -17.18
C GLU A 297 -21.55 9.51 -16.83
N GLY A 298 -21.72 10.38 -17.81
CA GLY A 298 -21.92 11.82 -17.61
C GLY A 298 -20.69 12.61 -17.19
N PHE A 299 -19.49 12.01 -17.21
CA PHE A 299 -18.26 12.73 -16.88
C PHE A 299 -17.75 13.54 -18.08
N GLN A 300 -17.62 14.85 -17.88
CA GLN A 300 -17.00 15.78 -18.82
C GLN A 300 -15.85 16.50 -18.12
N SER A 301 -14.62 16.28 -18.58
CA SER A 301 -13.44 16.94 -18.01
C SER A 301 -13.57 18.47 -18.06
N LYS A 302 -13.21 19.12 -16.94
CA LYS A 302 -13.13 20.59 -16.84
C LYS A 302 -11.65 20.99 -16.84
N PRO A 303 -11.04 21.31 -17.99
CA PRO A 303 -9.58 21.50 -18.11
C PRO A 303 -9.02 22.61 -17.19
N THR A 304 -9.84 23.57 -16.81
CA THR A 304 -9.46 24.66 -15.88
C THR A 304 -9.28 24.19 -14.45
N MET A 305 -9.99 23.13 -14.04
CA MET A 305 -9.92 22.54 -12.70
C MET A 305 -8.78 21.50 -12.56
N VAL A 306 -8.37 20.91 -13.67
CA VAL A 306 -7.34 19.84 -13.65
C VAL A 306 -6.05 20.35 -13.03
N THR A 307 -5.53 19.61 -12.05
CA THR A 307 -4.23 19.88 -11.44
C THR A 307 -3.11 19.79 -12.49
N PRO A 308 -2.26 20.82 -12.64
CA PRO A 308 -1.12 20.78 -13.55
C PRO A 308 -0.12 19.70 -13.11
N SER A 309 0.40 18.89 -14.06
CA SER A 309 1.37 17.82 -13.73
C SER A 309 2.64 18.33 -13.04
N VAL A 310 3.07 19.57 -13.34
CA VAL A 310 4.23 20.21 -12.68
C VAL A 310 4.06 20.32 -11.17
N ARG A 311 2.83 20.31 -10.65
CA ARG A 311 2.56 20.32 -9.22
C ARG A 311 3.14 19.09 -8.53
N TYR A 312 2.95 17.89 -9.11
CA TYR A 312 3.51 16.65 -8.55
C TYR A 312 5.04 16.64 -8.56
N VAL A 313 5.64 17.29 -9.58
CA VAL A 313 7.10 17.51 -9.62
C VAL A 313 7.53 18.49 -8.54
N ASN A 314 6.79 19.57 -8.32
CA ASN A 314 7.07 20.55 -7.27
C ASN A 314 6.97 19.93 -5.87
N MET A 315 5.92 19.15 -5.60
CA MET A 315 5.75 18.39 -4.36
C MET A 315 6.91 17.41 -4.14
N SER A 316 7.33 16.74 -5.23
CA SER A 316 8.48 15.82 -5.22
C SER A 316 9.76 16.45 -4.68
N TRP A 317 9.95 17.75 -4.86
CA TRP A 317 11.14 18.50 -4.45
C TRP A 317 10.89 19.43 -3.24
N ASN A 318 9.80 19.24 -2.49
CA ASN A 318 9.55 19.96 -1.25
C ASN A 318 10.58 19.54 -0.17
N PRO A 319 11.46 20.44 0.29
CA PRO A 319 12.55 20.11 1.21
C PRO A 319 12.05 19.67 2.60
N HIS A 320 10.82 20.07 2.96
CA HIS A 320 10.24 19.83 4.28
C HIS A 320 9.49 18.51 4.40
N THR A 321 9.02 17.91 3.29
CA THR A 321 8.14 16.74 3.30
C THR A 321 8.78 15.45 2.77
N ALA A 322 10.08 15.43 2.52
CA ALA A 322 10.75 14.31 1.84
C ALA A 322 10.10 13.94 0.49
N GLY A 323 9.45 14.88 -0.19
CA GLY A 323 8.80 14.69 -1.49
C GLY A 323 7.39 14.11 -1.42
N GLN A 324 6.77 14.11 -0.25
CA GLN A 324 5.37 13.74 -0.07
C GLN A 324 4.43 14.91 -0.35
N ILE A 325 3.14 14.57 -0.52
CA ILE A 325 2.08 15.57 -0.55
C ILE A 325 2.00 16.28 0.79
N ASP A 326 1.78 17.58 0.74
CA ASP A 326 1.57 18.47 1.87
C ASP A 326 0.27 19.24 1.66
N GLY A 327 -0.42 19.56 2.75
CA GLY A 327 -1.63 20.37 2.73
C GLY A 327 -1.45 21.70 2.00
N PRO A 328 -0.47 22.54 2.37
CA PRO A 328 -0.14 23.78 1.68
C PRO A 328 0.15 23.58 0.18
N ASP A 329 0.91 22.57 -0.20
CA ASP A 329 1.19 22.25 -1.60
C ASP A 329 -0.08 21.86 -2.36
N SER A 330 -1.06 21.28 -1.67
CA SER A 330 -2.32 20.87 -2.27
C SER A 330 -3.15 22.04 -2.81
N PHE A 331 -3.02 23.21 -2.21
CA PHE A 331 -3.77 24.42 -2.58
C PHE A 331 -2.88 25.52 -3.21
N LEU A 332 -1.59 25.23 -3.40
CA LEU A 332 -0.63 26.19 -3.93
C LEU A 332 -1.12 26.80 -5.25
N TYR A 333 -1.33 28.12 -5.25
CA TYR A 333 -1.82 28.89 -6.40
C TYR A 333 -3.16 28.39 -6.97
N SER A 334 -4.03 27.77 -6.18
CA SER A 334 -5.33 27.23 -6.64
C SER A 334 -6.25 28.32 -7.19
N ASN A 335 -6.16 29.56 -6.71
CA ASN A 335 -6.96 30.70 -7.12
C ASN A 335 -6.54 31.31 -8.48
N PHE A 336 -5.43 30.87 -9.07
CA PHE A 336 -4.95 31.37 -10.37
C PHE A 336 -5.45 30.50 -11.53
N PRO A 337 -5.63 31.10 -12.74
CA PRO A 337 -5.92 30.33 -13.94
C PRO A 337 -4.86 29.25 -14.21
N LYS A 338 -5.28 28.10 -14.78
CA LYS A 338 -4.42 26.91 -14.94
C LYS A 338 -3.02 27.20 -15.53
N LYS A 339 -2.96 28.05 -16.59
CA LYS A 339 -1.70 28.39 -17.28
C LYS A 339 -0.78 29.20 -16.38
N GLU A 340 -1.30 30.19 -15.69
CA GLU A 340 -0.58 31.06 -14.76
C GLU A 340 -0.13 30.24 -13.53
N ARG A 341 -1.02 29.44 -12.97
CA ARG A 341 -0.74 28.50 -11.89
C ARG A 341 0.42 27.57 -12.23
N ALA A 342 0.44 26.97 -13.44
CA ALA A 342 1.55 26.11 -13.86
C ALA A 342 2.89 26.85 -13.91
N LYS A 343 2.89 28.14 -14.34
CA LYS A 343 4.09 28.98 -14.34
C LYS A 343 4.59 29.25 -12.92
N LEU A 344 3.69 29.70 -12.02
CA LEU A 344 4.02 30.00 -10.62
C LEU A 344 4.59 28.76 -9.89
N ILE A 345 3.97 27.58 -10.11
CA ILE A 345 4.46 26.32 -9.55
C ILE A 345 5.83 25.95 -10.12
N THR A 346 6.09 26.23 -11.40
CA THR A 346 7.40 25.99 -12.02
C THR A 346 8.48 26.90 -11.42
N ASP A 347 8.16 28.13 -11.15
CA ASP A 347 9.10 29.07 -10.53
C ASP A 347 9.37 28.70 -9.06
N GLU A 348 8.35 28.26 -8.33
CA GLU A 348 8.49 27.69 -7.00
C GLU A 348 9.39 26.44 -7.00
N LEU A 349 9.22 25.51 -7.96
CA LEU A 349 10.08 24.33 -8.11
C LEU A 349 11.56 24.71 -8.28
N LYS A 350 11.84 25.73 -9.11
CA LYS A 350 13.22 26.22 -9.29
C LYS A 350 13.78 26.77 -7.98
N HIS A 351 12.95 27.49 -7.21
CA HIS A 351 13.32 28.02 -5.90
C HIS A 351 13.67 26.89 -4.94
N ARG A 352 12.84 25.86 -4.81
CA ARG A 352 13.06 24.69 -3.96
C ARG A 352 14.34 23.91 -4.31
N ILE A 353 14.61 23.71 -5.60
CA ILE A 353 15.85 23.06 -6.05
C ILE A 353 17.07 23.92 -5.70
N LYS A 354 16.98 25.25 -5.85
CA LYS A 354 18.04 26.18 -5.48
C LYS A 354 18.28 26.22 -3.96
N GLU A 355 17.23 26.18 -3.17
CA GLU A 355 17.28 26.11 -1.70
C GLU A 355 17.97 24.83 -1.21
N LEU A 356 17.64 23.68 -1.82
CA LEU A 356 18.30 22.41 -1.52
C LEU A 356 19.81 22.46 -1.81
N GLY A 357 20.20 23.13 -2.88
CA GLY A 357 21.60 23.25 -3.30
C GLY A 357 22.22 21.90 -3.70
N VAL A 358 23.51 21.91 -4.03
CA VAL A 358 24.24 20.75 -4.58
C VAL A 358 24.25 19.56 -3.62
N LEU A 359 24.40 19.78 -2.31
CA LEU A 359 24.43 18.70 -1.30
C LEU A 359 23.03 18.31 -0.80
N GLY A 360 22.08 19.23 -0.81
CA GLY A 360 20.70 18.97 -0.40
C GLY A 360 19.94 18.09 -1.38
N VAL A 361 20.18 18.22 -2.69
CA VAL A 361 19.53 17.41 -3.72
C VAL A 361 19.76 15.89 -3.48
N PRO A 362 20.99 15.36 -3.36
CA PRO A 362 21.19 13.93 -3.08
C PRO A 362 20.67 13.53 -1.69
N LYS A 363 20.78 14.40 -0.67
CA LYS A 363 20.20 14.13 0.65
C LYS A 363 18.68 14.01 0.58
N HIS A 364 18.03 14.87 -0.19
CA HIS A 364 16.59 14.79 -0.42
C HIS A 364 16.19 13.50 -1.18
N ALA A 365 16.95 13.12 -2.22
CA ALA A 365 16.75 11.86 -2.91
C ALA A 365 16.85 10.65 -1.97
N ILE A 366 17.81 10.62 -1.05
CA ILE A 366 17.93 9.57 -0.02
C ILE A 366 16.70 9.55 0.90
N LYS A 367 16.19 10.72 1.33
CA LYS A 367 14.95 10.81 2.11
C LYS A 367 13.76 10.21 1.35
N LYS A 368 13.63 10.52 0.05
CA LYS A 368 12.59 9.94 -0.83
C LYS A 368 12.71 8.41 -0.94
N ILE A 369 13.94 7.89 -1.09
CA ILE A 369 14.19 6.43 -1.11
C ILE A 369 13.76 5.81 0.22
N ALA A 370 14.15 6.44 1.33
CA ALA A 370 13.80 5.97 2.67
C ALA A 370 12.28 5.93 2.88
N PHE A 371 11.58 6.95 2.43
CA PHE A 371 10.13 7.01 2.56
C PHE A 371 9.40 5.98 1.69
N MET A 372 9.73 5.92 0.40
CA MET A 372 8.96 5.11 -0.56
C MET A 372 9.30 3.63 -0.55
N PHE A 373 10.58 3.29 -0.34
CA PHE A 373 11.07 1.93 -0.62
C PHE A 373 11.61 1.18 0.59
N SER A 374 11.75 1.83 1.75
CA SER A 374 12.39 1.18 2.91
C SER A 374 11.50 0.21 3.64
N LEU A 375 10.19 0.29 3.45
CA LEU A 375 9.20 -0.43 4.22
C LEU A 375 8.76 -1.73 3.56
N ALA A 376 8.59 -2.77 4.38
CA ALA A 376 7.93 -4.01 3.97
C ALA A 376 6.44 -3.80 3.66
N TYR A 377 5.80 -2.79 4.23
CA TYR A 377 4.38 -2.44 4.06
C TYR A 377 4.19 -0.93 4.09
N SER A 378 3.04 -0.44 3.60
CA SER A 378 2.69 0.98 3.72
C SER A 378 2.20 1.30 5.13
N ASN A 379 2.87 2.24 5.78
CA ASN A 379 2.46 2.71 7.09
C ASN A 379 1.37 3.79 6.99
N GLU A 380 1.48 4.65 5.99
CA GLU A 380 0.54 5.78 5.80
C GLU A 380 -0.87 5.29 5.47
N ASP A 381 -0.99 4.36 4.52
CA ASP A 381 -2.29 3.87 4.09
C ASP A 381 -2.90 2.84 5.05
N MET A 382 -2.08 2.14 5.84
CA MET A 382 -2.55 1.15 6.81
C MET A 382 -2.78 1.73 8.21
N GLY A 383 -2.35 2.96 8.49
CA GLY A 383 -2.55 3.63 9.77
C GLY A 383 -4.02 3.80 10.19
N GLY A 384 -4.96 3.72 9.23
CA GLY A 384 -6.40 3.71 9.48
C GLY A 384 -7.03 2.31 9.61
N LEU A 385 -6.23 1.24 9.66
CA LEU A 385 -6.73 -0.12 9.81
C LEU A 385 -7.40 -0.29 11.19
N GLN A 386 -8.60 -0.86 11.20
CA GLN A 386 -9.37 -1.09 12.43
C GLN A 386 -9.82 -2.54 12.53
N ILE A 387 -10.14 -2.97 13.74
CA ILE A 387 -10.70 -4.29 13.98
C ILE A 387 -12.22 -4.24 13.80
N ASN A 388 -12.76 -5.18 13.03
CA ASN A 388 -14.19 -5.26 12.74
C ASN A 388 -15.00 -5.53 14.03
N ARG A 389 -15.89 -4.61 14.37
CA ARG A 389 -16.68 -4.59 15.61
C ARG A 389 -17.53 -5.84 15.87
N PRO A 390 -18.16 -6.51 14.88
CA PRO A 390 -19.01 -7.66 15.14
C PRO A 390 -18.28 -8.87 15.73
N LEU A 391 -16.97 -9.03 15.45
CA LEU A 391 -16.20 -10.21 15.84
C LEU A 391 -15.49 -10.09 17.19
N LEU A 392 -15.20 -8.86 17.64
CA LEU A 392 -14.49 -8.62 18.88
C LEU A 392 -15.25 -7.61 19.76
N LYS A 393 -15.46 -7.94 21.03
CA LYS A 393 -16.13 -7.06 22.01
C LYS A 393 -15.39 -5.75 22.31
N TYR A 394 -14.15 -5.60 21.84
CA TYR A 394 -13.28 -4.46 22.12
C TYR A 394 -12.80 -3.84 20.82
N GLU A 395 -12.87 -2.53 20.72
CA GLU A 395 -12.16 -1.76 19.70
C GLU A 395 -10.69 -1.71 20.07
N TRP A 396 -9.91 -2.62 19.50
CA TRP A 396 -8.47 -2.62 19.71
C TRP A 396 -7.84 -1.74 18.65
N GLU A 397 -6.89 -0.93 19.08
CA GLU A 397 -5.97 -0.29 18.13
C GLU A 397 -5.28 -1.35 17.28
N SER A 398 -5.30 -1.16 15.97
CA SER A 398 -4.53 -2.00 15.06
C SER A 398 -3.01 -1.76 15.15
N THR A 399 -2.59 -0.72 15.86
CA THR A 399 -1.19 -0.31 15.98
C THR A 399 -0.26 -1.44 16.44
N PRO A 400 -0.54 -2.21 17.53
CA PRO A 400 0.33 -3.32 17.91
C PRO A 400 0.42 -4.42 16.84
N PHE A 401 -0.66 -4.68 16.11
CA PHE A 401 -0.65 -5.62 14.99
C PHE A 401 0.21 -5.11 13.83
N LEU A 402 0.08 -3.84 13.47
CA LEU A 402 0.89 -3.23 12.41
C LEU A 402 2.37 -3.19 12.79
N GLU A 403 2.69 -2.87 14.04
CA GLU A 403 4.06 -2.94 14.57
C GLU A 403 4.62 -4.35 14.50
N PHE A 404 3.83 -5.35 14.91
CA PHE A 404 4.24 -6.75 14.83
C PHE A 404 4.50 -7.18 13.40
N ILE A 405 3.54 -6.96 12.48
CA ILE A 405 3.68 -7.31 11.07
C ILE A 405 4.85 -6.56 10.42
N GLY A 406 4.96 -5.26 10.64
CA GLY A 406 6.05 -4.45 10.10
C GLY A 406 7.42 -4.99 10.52
N ASN A 407 7.63 -5.19 11.81
CA ASN A 407 8.92 -5.65 12.33
C ASN A 407 9.20 -7.13 12.01
N LEU A 408 8.19 -7.98 11.84
CA LEU A 408 8.35 -9.37 11.40
C LEU A 408 8.74 -9.45 9.92
N PHE A 409 8.10 -8.64 9.06
CA PHE A 409 8.28 -8.71 7.61
C PHE A 409 9.42 -7.83 7.10
N GLN A 410 9.90 -6.87 7.87
CA GLN A 410 11.04 -6.04 7.46
C GLN A 410 12.33 -6.86 7.21
N PRO A 411 12.75 -7.81 8.08
CA PRO A 411 13.85 -8.71 7.78
C PRO A 411 13.63 -9.59 6.54
N ILE A 412 12.37 -10.00 6.29
CA ILE A 412 12.01 -10.80 5.12
C ILE A 412 12.16 -9.93 3.86
N TYR A 413 11.70 -8.68 3.89
CA TYR A 413 11.85 -7.74 2.79
C TYR A 413 13.32 -7.51 2.42
N ILE A 414 14.20 -7.34 3.41
CA ILE A 414 15.64 -7.22 3.21
C ILE A 414 16.21 -8.48 2.54
N LEU A 415 15.77 -9.68 2.95
CA LEU A 415 16.14 -10.91 2.28
C LEU A 415 15.69 -10.99 0.83
N LEU A 416 14.46 -10.56 0.53
CA LEU A 416 13.96 -10.51 -0.84
C LEU A 416 14.82 -9.60 -1.72
N LEU A 417 15.20 -8.43 -1.21
CA LEU A 417 16.11 -7.50 -1.89
C LEU A 417 17.49 -8.10 -2.10
N ALA A 418 18.07 -8.76 -1.08
CA ALA A 418 19.36 -9.42 -1.18
C ALA A 418 19.36 -10.57 -2.21
N LEU A 419 18.28 -11.36 -2.25
CA LEU A 419 18.08 -12.42 -3.25
C LEU A 419 17.94 -11.85 -4.66
N ALA A 420 17.23 -10.74 -4.82
CA ALA A 420 17.14 -10.05 -6.10
C ALA A 420 18.50 -9.53 -6.57
N MET A 421 19.30 -8.92 -5.67
CA MET A 421 20.69 -8.51 -6.00
C MET A 421 21.56 -9.72 -6.44
N LEU A 422 21.42 -10.86 -5.75
CA LEU A 422 22.14 -12.09 -6.11
C LEU A 422 21.86 -12.52 -7.55
N VAL A 423 20.59 -12.43 -8.00
CA VAL A 423 20.21 -12.73 -9.40
C VAL A 423 20.88 -11.76 -10.36
N VAL A 424 20.77 -10.45 -10.10
CA VAL A 424 21.34 -9.43 -10.97
C VAL A 424 22.84 -9.60 -11.09
N ILE A 425 23.55 -9.83 -9.98
CA ILE A 425 25.00 -10.11 -9.96
C ILE A 425 25.33 -11.38 -10.76
N ASN A 426 24.55 -12.45 -10.58
CA ASN A 426 24.77 -13.70 -11.31
C ASN A 426 24.57 -13.52 -12.82
N VAL A 427 23.54 -12.76 -13.24
CA VAL A 427 23.29 -12.46 -14.66
C VAL A 427 24.41 -11.58 -15.24
N LEU A 428 24.90 -10.59 -14.51
CA LEU A 428 26.04 -9.76 -14.95
C LEU A 428 27.29 -10.60 -15.20
N LYS A 429 27.57 -11.58 -14.32
CA LYS A 429 28.78 -12.44 -14.42
C LYS A 429 28.64 -13.57 -15.43
N ASN A 430 27.48 -14.24 -15.49
CA ASN A 430 27.29 -15.54 -16.15
C ASN A 430 26.26 -15.48 -17.28
N ARG A 431 26.00 -14.34 -17.89
CA ARG A 431 24.94 -14.09 -18.85
C ARG A 431 24.85 -15.11 -20.00
N LYS A 432 26.01 -15.63 -20.46
CA LYS A 432 26.05 -16.57 -21.60
C LYS A 432 25.54 -17.97 -21.28
N THR A 433 25.54 -18.36 -20.01
CA THR A 433 25.18 -19.70 -19.54
C THR A 433 23.80 -19.76 -18.88
N ILE A 434 23.13 -18.62 -18.72
CA ILE A 434 21.82 -18.53 -18.09
C ILE A 434 20.74 -18.84 -19.12
N ASP A 435 19.68 -19.59 -18.69
CA ASP A 435 18.48 -19.82 -19.46
C ASP A 435 17.95 -18.49 -20.01
N SER A 436 17.68 -18.43 -21.29
CA SER A 436 17.28 -17.21 -21.98
C SER A 436 15.96 -16.63 -21.47
N ARG A 437 15.06 -17.47 -20.92
CA ARG A 437 13.81 -17.05 -20.27
C ARG A 437 14.12 -16.32 -18.98
N ILE A 438 14.96 -16.88 -18.11
CA ILE A 438 15.43 -16.26 -16.88
C ILE A 438 16.14 -14.94 -17.16
N LEU A 439 16.96 -14.90 -18.21
CA LEU A 439 17.64 -13.67 -18.65
C LEU A 439 16.63 -12.57 -19.02
N ASN A 440 15.65 -12.87 -19.89
CA ASN A 440 14.64 -11.88 -20.30
C ASN A 440 13.75 -11.43 -19.11
N LEU A 441 13.37 -12.34 -18.22
CA LEU A 441 12.62 -12.00 -17.02
C LEU A 441 13.42 -11.09 -16.09
N THR A 442 14.72 -11.36 -15.91
CA THR A 442 15.60 -10.50 -15.10
C THR A 442 15.77 -9.12 -15.74
N ILE A 443 15.93 -9.03 -17.05
CA ILE A 443 16.04 -7.76 -17.78
C ILE A 443 14.74 -6.96 -17.67
N PHE A 444 13.57 -7.60 -17.86
CA PHE A 444 12.27 -6.95 -17.70
C PHE A 444 12.07 -6.43 -16.27
N SER A 445 12.41 -7.26 -15.28
CA SER A 445 12.35 -6.83 -13.87
C SER A 445 13.31 -5.66 -13.60
N ALA A 446 14.51 -5.68 -14.16
CA ALA A 446 15.49 -4.60 -14.01
C ALA A 446 14.99 -3.28 -14.63
N PHE A 447 14.46 -3.30 -15.85
CA PHE A 447 13.86 -2.11 -16.47
C PHE A 447 12.68 -1.58 -15.65
N SER A 448 11.80 -2.47 -15.17
CA SER A 448 10.62 -2.08 -14.36
C SER A 448 11.04 -1.46 -13.03
N ILE A 449 11.97 -2.07 -12.31
CA ILE A 449 12.47 -1.56 -11.03
C ILE A 449 13.17 -0.21 -11.21
N VAL A 450 14.10 -0.11 -12.19
CA VAL A 450 14.81 1.14 -12.47
C VAL A 450 13.84 2.23 -12.93
N GLY A 451 12.87 1.88 -13.76
CA GLY A 451 11.86 2.84 -14.24
C GLY A 451 11.03 3.42 -13.11
N ILE A 452 10.47 2.57 -12.23
CA ILE A 452 9.68 3.02 -11.08
C ILE A 452 10.55 3.83 -10.11
N PHE A 453 11.74 3.32 -9.78
CA PHE A 453 12.70 3.99 -8.90
C PHE A 453 13.06 5.40 -9.43
N THR A 454 13.52 5.47 -10.67
CA THR A 454 13.99 6.74 -11.25
C THR A 454 12.84 7.75 -11.39
N PHE A 455 11.67 7.30 -11.86
CA PHE A 455 10.51 8.17 -12.03
C PHE A 455 10.11 8.85 -10.72
N HIS A 456 9.97 8.12 -9.63
CA HIS A 456 9.55 8.70 -8.35
C HIS A 456 10.68 9.47 -7.66
N ILE A 457 11.92 8.99 -7.74
CA ILE A 457 13.03 9.71 -7.07
C ILE A 457 13.36 11.03 -7.76
N LEU A 458 13.27 11.09 -9.10
CA LEU A 458 13.69 12.28 -9.85
C LEU A 458 12.53 13.20 -10.27
N LEU A 459 11.33 12.63 -10.57
CA LEU A 459 10.29 13.40 -11.25
C LEU A 459 8.99 13.52 -10.46
N TRP A 460 8.59 12.53 -9.66
CA TRP A 460 7.25 12.49 -9.10
C TRP A 460 7.26 12.50 -7.58
N GLU A 461 6.15 12.93 -6.99
CA GLU A 461 5.93 12.77 -5.55
C GLU A 461 6.12 11.32 -5.11
N VAL A 462 6.39 11.11 -3.82
CA VAL A 462 6.55 9.78 -3.25
C VAL A 462 5.45 9.50 -2.23
N ARG A 463 4.96 8.27 -2.34
CA ARG A 463 4.13 7.59 -1.35
C ARG A 463 4.63 6.18 -1.23
N ASP A 464 4.60 5.60 -0.06
CA ASP A 464 5.08 4.24 0.17
C ASP A 464 4.34 3.21 -0.71
N ARG A 465 3.01 3.36 -0.93
CA ARG A 465 2.23 2.51 -1.85
C ARG A 465 2.65 2.60 -3.32
N TYR A 466 3.34 3.64 -3.74
CA TYR A 466 3.78 3.74 -5.13
C TYR A 466 4.88 2.75 -5.49
N ALA A 467 5.52 2.14 -4.49
CA ALA A 467 6.44 1.01 -4.69
C ALA A 467 5.74 -0.33 -4.98
N LEU A 468 4.44 -0.45 -4.71
CA LEU A 468 3.70 -1.71 -4.85
C LEU A 468 3.76 -2.37 -6.24
N PRO A 469 3.69 -1.63 -7.38
CA PRO A 469 3.85 -2.23 -8.70
C PRO A 469 5.22 -2.88 -8.94
N MET A 470 6.23 -2.55 -8.13
CA MET A 470 7.55 -3.17 -8.19
C MET A 470 7.57 -4.57 -7.52
N LEU A 471 6.67 -4.84 -6.56
CA LEU A 471 6.68 -6.07 -5.77
C LEU A 471 6.62 -7.36 -6.61
N PRO A 472 5.76 -7.52 -7.63
CA PRO A 472 5.74 -8.74 -8.44
C PRO A 472 7.11 -9.07 -9.06
N PHE A 473 7.84 -8.05 -9.50
CA PHE A 473 9.20 -8.19 -10.07
C PHE A 473 10.22 -8.54 -9.00
N LEU A 474 10.13 -7.92 -7.84
CA LEU A 474 11.00 -8.22 -6.70
C LEU A 474 10.80 -9.66 -6.20
N LEU A 475 9.54 -10.11 -6.03
CA LEU A 475 9.22 -11.46 -5.58
C LEU A 475 9.67 -12.51 -6.62
N LEU A 476 9.52 -12.21 -7.91
CA LEU A 476 10.04 -13.06 -8.99
C LEU A 476 11.56 -13.20 -8.90
N LEU A 477 12.28 -12.08 -8.81
CA LEU A 477 13.74 -12.09 -8.68
C LEU A 477 14.17 -12.81 -7.38
N ALA A 478 13.47 -12.57 -6.28
CA ALA A 478 13.76 -13.26 -5.03
C ALA A 478 13.55 -14.79 -5.12
N ALA A 479 12.51 -15.25 -5.83
CA ALA A 479 12.28 -16.67 -6.07
C ALA A 479 13.40 -17.30 -6.91
N ILE A 480 13.83 -16.61 -7.98
CA ILE A 480 14.99 -17.03 -8.79
C ILE A 480 16.26 -17.04 -7.94
N GLY A 481 16.48 -16.01 -7.12
CA GLY A 481 17.61 -15.88 -6.22
C GLY A 481 17.67 -16.96 -5.15
N MET A 482 16.52 -17.34 -4.59
CA MET A 482 16.42 -18.44 -3.63
C MET A 482 16.79 -19.78 -4.27
N GLN A 483 16.30 -20.05 -5.48
CA GLN A 483 16.68 -21.25 -6.24
C GLN A 483 18.19 -21.27 -6.53
N LEU A 484 18.74 -20.14 -6.95
CA LEU A 484 20.19 -19.99 -7.21
C LEU A 484 20.99 -20.21 -5.94
N LEU A 485 20.59 -19.59 -4.83
CA LEU A 485 21.26 -19.74 -3.52
C LEU A 485 21.29 -21.20 -3.07
N PHE A 486 20.18 -21.92 -3.13
CA PHE A 486 20.13 -23.34 -2.81
C PHE A 486 21.06 -24.18 -3.70
N GLY A 487 21.16 -23.87 -4.99
CA GLY A 487 22.09 -24.52 -5.91
C GLY A 487 23.56 -24.28 -5.54
N LEU A 488 23.92 -23.04 -5.18
CA LEU A 488 25.26 -22.68 -4.74
C LEU A 488 25.64 -23.34 -3.41
N LEU A 489 24.72 -23.34 -2.45
CA LEU A 489 24.93 -23.95 -1.14
C LEU A 489 25.07 -25.49 -1.21
N LYS A 490 24.37 -26.13 -2.15
CA LYS A 490 24.52 -27.57 -2.39
C LYS A 490 25.91 -27.91 -2.94
N LYS A 491 26.45 -27.10 -3.86
CA LYS A 491 27.78 -27.31 -4.46
C LYS A 491 28.95 -27.09 -3.49
N ARG A 492 28.76 -26.25 -2.47
CA ARG A 492 29.81 -25.84 -1.52
C ARG A 492 29.53 -26.31 -0.09
N GLN A 493 29.08 -27.51 0.09
CA GLN A 493 28.56 -28.03 1.36
C GLN A 493 29.56 -27.92 2.53
N GLU A 494 30.82 -28.25 2.34
CA GLU A 494 31.86 -28.18 3.40
C GLU A 494 32.19 -26.73 3.79
N THR A 495 32.38 -25.85 2.80
CA THR A 495 32.65 -24.42 3.05
C THR A 495 31.49 -23.76 3.79
N VAL A 496 30.25 -24.08 3.39
CA VAL A 496 29.04 -23.60 4.05
C VAL A 496 29.00 -24.00 5.51
N GLN A 497 29.43 -25.21 5.84
CA GLN A 497 29.38 -25.73 7.21
C GLN A 497 30.34 -24.97 8.16
N ARG A 498 31.51 -24.57 7.68
CA ARG A 498 32.47 -23.74 8.43
C ARG A 498 32.00 -22.30 8.60
N VAL A 499 31.47 -21.71 7.52
CA VAL A 499 31.01 -20.32 7.50
C VAL A 499 29.74 -20.14 8.35
N THR A 500 28.86 -21.15 8.40
CA THR A 500 27.58 -21.09 9.13
C THR A 500 27.71 -20.73 10.60
N ASN A 501 28.72 -21.30 11.32
CA ASN A 501 28.88 -21.01 12.76
C ASN A 501 29.16 -19.53 12.99
N LYS A 502 30.02 -18.93 12.13
CA LYS A 502 30.37 -17.51 12.23
C LYS A 502 29.13 -16.62 12.01
N PHE A 503 28.30 -16.97 11.03
CA PHE A 503 27.09 -16.20 10.76
C PHE A 503 25.99 -16.38 11.82
N VAL A 504 25.83 -17.59 12.38
CA VAL A 504 24.92 -17.80 13.52
C VAL A 504 25.38 -16.99 14.73
N LEU A 505 26.67 -17.01 15.03
CA LEU A 505 27.24 -16.17 16.09
C LEU A 505 27.00 -14.68 15.80
N LEU A 506 27.28 -14.24 14.57
CA LEU A 506 27.04 -12.86 14.16
C LEU A 506 25.54 -12.48 14.33
N SER A 507 24.62 -13.35 13.90
CA SER A 507 23.17 -13.12 14.07
C SER A 507 22.79 -12.98 15.56
N LEU A 508 23.32 -13.85 16.43
CA LEU A 508 23.08 -13.78 17.87
C LEU A 508 23.64 -12.48 18.48
N VAL A 509 24.87 -12.10 18.09
CA VAL A 509 25.52 -10.86 18.56
C VAL A 509 24.68 -9.64 18.12
N LEU A 510 24.24 -9.60 16.87
CA LEU A 510 23.41 -8.50 16.34
C LEU A 510 22.06 -8.41 17.05
N LEU A 511 21.39 -9.55 17.29
CA LEU A 511 20.13 -9.58 18.02
C LEU A 511 20.30 -9.17 19.48
N MET A 512 21.36 -9.64 20.14
CA MET A 512 21.68 -9.26 21.52
C MET A 512 22.03 -7.77 21.62
N ALA A 513 22.87 -7.26 20.72
CA ALA A 513 23.23 -5.84 20.69
C ALA A 513 21.98 -4.98 20.45
N SER A 514 21.11 -5.38 19.51
CA SER A 514 19.82 -4.73 19.30
C SER A 514 18.99 -4.74 20.57
N PHE A 515 18.84 -5.90 21.21
CA PHE A 515 18.05 -6.04 22.43
C PHE A 515 18.53 -5.12 23.54
N LEU A 516 19.82 -5.13 23.84
CA LEU A 516 20.41 -4.35 24.93
C LEU A 516 20.37 -2.85 24.68
N VAL A 517 20.69 -2.41 23.45
CA VAL A 517 20.82 -0.99 23.12
C VAL A 517 19.44 -0.37 22.80
N SER A 518 18.55 -1.09 22.14
CA SER A 518 17.23 -0.57 21.78
C SER A 518 16.17 -0.76 22.86
N PHE A 519 16.43 -1.62 23.87
CA PHE A 519 15.47 -1.87 24.94
C PHE A 519 15.19 -0.63 25.78
N SER A 520 16.20 0.19 26.06
CA SER A 520 16.02 1.48 26.75
C SER A 520 15.18 2.44 25.93
N ARG A 521 15.35 2.44 24.60
CA ARG A 521 14.61 3.31 23.66
C ARG A 521 13.22 2.79 23.32
N ALA A 522 12.98 1.47 23.43
CA ALA A 522 11.61 0.94 23.38
C ALA A 522 10.72 1.56 24.48
N ASN A 523 11.33 2.18 25.49
CA ASN A 523 10.65 2.91 26.56
C ASN A 523 10.43 4.40 26.27
N ASP A 524 11.02 4.95 25.20
CA ASP A 524 10.76 6.32 24.82
C ASP A 524 9.27 6.50 24.61
N ARG A 525 8.70 7.50 25.30
CA ARG A 525 7.28 7.77 25.20
C ARG A 525 6.98 8.59 23.96
N VAL A 526 5.96 8.16 23.25
CA VAL A 526 5.41 8.84 22.09
C VAL A 526 3.94 9.08 22.36
N SER A 527 3.51 10.29 22.11
CA SER A 527 2.09 10.63 22.19
C SER A 527 1.35 9.98 21.02
N ARG A 528 0.28 9.24 21.30
CA ARG A 528 -0.55 8.58 20.29
C ARG A 528 -2.01 8.80 20.59
N ASP A 529 -2.80 8.92 19.51
CA ASP A 529 -4.24 8.92 19.58
C ASP A 529 -4.77 7.54 19.18
N GLY A 530 -5.36 6.83 20.14
CA GLY A 530 -6.08 5.60 19.89
C GLY A 530 -7.57 5.85 19.66
N PHE A 531 -8.15 5.31 18.57
CA PHE A 531 -9.59 5.40 18.35
C PHE A 531 -10.33 4.48 19.34
N VAL A 532 -11.10 5.07 20.23
CA VAL A 532 -12.04 4.36 21.12
C VAL A 532 -13.37 4.12 20.40
N TYR A 533 -13.82 5.10 19.64
CA TYR A 533 -15.00 5.04 18.80
C TYR A 533 -14.81 5.90 17.57
N ASN A 534 -15.21 5.39 16.40
CA ASN A 534 -15.18 6.15 15.16
C ASN A 534 -16.48 5.90 14.38
N SER A 535 -17.26 6.94 14.15
CA SER A 535 -18.50 6.87 13.40
C SER A 535 -18.30 6.90 11.89
N GLY A 536 -17.15 7.37 11.44
CA GLY A 536 -16.79 7.54 10.04
C GLY A 536 -15.70 8.59 9.84
N PHE A 537 -15.21 8.71 8.61
CA PHE A 537 -14.30 9.77 8.21
C PHE A 537 -15.03 10.71 7.25
N SER A 538 -14.83 12.01 7.44
CA SER A 538 -15.29 13.00 6.46
C SER A 538 -14.64 12.72 5.10
N LEU A 539 -15.46 12.62 4.05
CA LEU A 539 -14.95 12.76 2.70
C LEU A 539 -14.41 14.19 2.60
N TYR A 540 -13.13 14.31 2.24
CA TYR A 540 -12.47 15.61 2.12
C TYR A 540 -13.14 16.38 0.96
N THR A 541 -14.15 17.17 1.26
CA THR A 541 -14.89 17.95 0.26
C THR A 541 -14.14 19.26 0.02
N GLU A 542 -13.18 19.26 -0.89
CA GLU A 542 -12.44 20.48 -1.25
C GLU A 542 -13.40 21.60 -1.72
N ASN A 543 -14.60 21.26 -2.16
CA ASN A 543 -15.53 22.19 -2.80
C ASN A 543 -16.97 22.12 -2.27
N GLY A 544 -17.22 21.54 -1.10
CA GLY A 544 -18.54 21.57 -0.46
C GLY A 544 -19.62 20.70 -1.10
N ASP A 545 -19.28 19.78 -2.00
CA ASP A 545 -20.26 18.96 -2.75
C ASP A 545 -21.05 17.96 -1.89
N GLU A 546 -20.57 17.67 -0.68
CA GLU A 546 -21.15 16.69 0.25
C GLU A 546 -21.77 17.34 1.49
N LEU A 547 -21.83 18.68 1.54
CA LEU A 547 -22.38 19.35 2.70
C LEU A 547 -23.88 19.07 2.83
N VAL A 548 -24.27 18.54 3.97
CA VAL A 548 -25.67 18.34 4.32
C VAL A 548 -26.23 19.64 4.91
N THR A 549 -27.38 20.04 4.42
CA THR A 549 -28.08 21.23 4.93
C THR A 549 -28.89 20.86 6.15
N ILE A 550 -28.63 21.52 7.29
CA ILE A 550 -29.49 21.51 8.48
C ILE A 550 -30.43 22.71 8.37
N PRO A 551 -31.73 22.53 8.12
CA PRO A 551 -32.66 23.64 8.04
C PRO A 551 -32.69 24.44 9.35
N GLY A 552 -33.15 25.70 9.26
CA GLY A 552 -33.35 26.52 10.48
C GLY A 552 -34.31 25.86 11.46
N LYS A 553 -34.07 26.04 12.75
CA LYS A 553 -34.87 25.47 13.86
C LYS A 553 -35.00 23.95 13.82
N THR A 554 -33.99 23.25 13.24
CA THR A 554 -33.98 21.79 13.12
C THR A 554 -33.03 21.18 14.12
N THR A 555 -33.48 20.08 14.73
CA THR A 555 -32.66 19.23 15.61
C THR A 555 -32.26 17.96 14.84
N VAL A 556 -30.98 17.65 14.88
CA VAL A 556 -30.38 16.42 14.39
C VAL A 556 -29.84 15.64 15.57
N GLU A 557 -30.23 14.39 15.70
CA GLU A 557 -29.82 13.53 16.82
C GLU A 557 -29.39 12.15 16.32
N THR A 558 -28.28 11.65 16.82
CA THR A 558 -27.83 10.28 16.51
C THR A 558 -28.66 9.26 17.28
N GLU A 559 -28.75 8.04 16.76
CA GLU A 559 -29.10 6.89 17.61
C GLU A 559 -28.08 6.73 18.73
N THR A 560 -28.45 5.95 19.76
CA THR A 560 -27.55 5.64 20.87
C THR A 560 -26.39 4.81 20.38
N PHE A 561 -25.17 5.21 20.73
CA PHE A 561 -23.94 4.45 20.52
C PHE A 561 -23.23 4.25 21.87
N SER A 562 -22.42 3.19 21.98
CA SER A 562 -21.76 2.84 23.22
C SER A 562 -20.26 3.04 23.14
N LEU A 563 -19.67 3.74 24.10
CA LEU A 563 -18.24 3.70 24.36
C LEU A 563 -17.94 2.48 25.23
N LYS A 564 -17.11 1.57 24.72
CA LYS A 564 -16.74 0.33 25.43
C LYS A 564 -15.47 0.46 26.28
N SER A 565 -14.71 1.51 26.03
CA SER A 565 -13.54 1.95 26.81
C SER A 565 -13.67 3.44 27.11
N PRO A 566 -13.03 3.96 28.16
CA PRO A 566 -13.00 5.38 28.43
C PRO A 566 -12.23 6.11 27.32
N SER A 567 -12.59 7.34 27.06
CA SER A 567 -11.91 8.24 26.14
C SER A 567 -11.61 9.56 26.81
N ASN A 568 -10.53 10.22 26.41
CA ASN A 568 -10.18 11.54 26.93
C ASN A 568 -10.35 12.65 25.89
N ASN A 569 -10.82 12.32 24.69
CA ASN A 569 -10.99 13.29 23.64
C ASN A 569 -12.11 12.93 22.67
N LEU A 570 -12.96 13.92 22.32
CA LEU A 570 -13.98 13.83 21.28
C LEU A 570 -13.53 14.70 20.11
N ASN A 571 -13.53 14.17 18.91
CA ASN A 571 -13.17 14.90 17.69
C ASN A 571 -14.38 15.06 16.77
N ILE A 572 -14.67 16.29 16.39
CA ILE A 572 -15.70 16.66 15.39
C ILE A 572 -15.12 17.76 14.51
N ASP A 573 -15.22 17.63 13.21
CA ASP A 573 -14.70 18.62 12.28
C ASP A 573 -15.77 19.70 11.93
N PHE A 574 -15.50 20.92 12.36
CA PHE A 574 -16.27 22.10 11.99
C PHE A 574 -15.46 23.13 11.19
N SER A 575 -14.32 22.72 10.63
CA SER A 575 -13.38 23.62 9.93
C SER A 575 -13.99 24.30 8.70
N LYS A 576 -15.06 23.73 8.13
CA LYS A 576 -15.77 24.28 6.96
C LYS A 576 -16.81 25.35 7.32
N LEU A 577 -17.15 25.50 8.58
CA LEU A 577 -18.14 26.49 9.00
C LEU A 577 -17.50 27.83 9.29
N SER A 578 -18.16 28.90 8.90
CA SER A 578 -17.78 30.25 9.34
C SER A 578 -18.12 30.45 10.83
N LYS A 579 -17.56 31.47 11.44
CA LYS A 579 -17.84 31.79 12.85
C LYS A 579 -19.34 32.04 13.07
N GLU A 580 -19.98 32.79 12.15
CA GLU A 580 -21.40 33.06 12.20
C GLU A 580 -22.25 31.77 12.09
N GLN A 581 -21.81 30.80 11.30
CA GLN A 581 -22.50 29.49 11.19
C GLN A 581 -22.31 28.65 12.44
N LEU A 582 -21.13 28.69 13.07
CA LEU A 582 -20.89 28.02 14.35
C LEU A 582 -21.77 28.57 15.47
N ASP A 583 -21.94 29.89 15.52
CA ASP A 583 -22.82 30.56 16.51
C ASP A 583 -24.31 30.19 16.30
N GLN A 584 -24.67 29.66 15.13
CA GLN A 584 -26.01 29.15 14.83
C GLN A 584 -26.26 27.71 15.27
N LEU A 585 -25.20 27.00 15.64
CA LEU A 585 -25.28 25.59 16.04
C LEU A 585 -25.05 25.43 17.53
N LYS A 586 -25.85 24.57 18.16
CA LYS A 586 -25.62 24.06 19.50
C LYS A 586 -25.39 22.57 19.42
N VAL A 587 -24.24 22.10 19.83
CA VAL A 587 -23.88 20.67 19.83
C VAL A 587 -23.80 20.18 21.28
N THR A 588 -24.53 19.13 21.56
CA THR A 588 -24.64 18.54 22.91
C THR A 588 -24.38 17.05 22.85
N LEU A 589 -23.43 16.58 23.62
CA LEU A 589 -23.22 15.16 23.87
C LEU A 589 -24.07 14.76 25.08
N ILE A 590 -24.94 13.76 24.92
CA ILE A 590 -25.85 13.28 25.96
C ILE A 590 -25.42 11.87 26.33
N ARG A 591 -25.12 11.67 27.62
CA ARG A 591 -24.88 10.36 28.18
C ARG A 591 -26.24 9.79 28.68
N THR A 592 -26.75 8.81 27.92
CA THR A 592 -28.15 8.33 28.10
C THR A 592 -28.33 7.44 29.31
N ASP A 593 -27.29 6.68 29.73
CA ASP A 593 -27.30 5.79 30.91
C ASP A 593 -27.32 6.56 32.25
N LYS A 594 -26.86 7.81 32.25
CA LYS A 594 -26.82 8.67 33.46
C LYS A 594 -27.56 9.98 33.36
N HIS A 595 -28.29 10.22 32.24
CA HIS A 595 -29.01 11.46 31.98
C HIS A 595 -28.15 12.74 32.11
N GLN A 596 -26.87 12.64 31.78
CA GLN A 596 -25.95 13.77 31.80
C GLN A 596 -25.79 14.36 30.39
N SER A 597 -25.62 15.67 30.29
CA SER A 597 -25.40 16.35 29.02
C SER A 597 -24.21 17.30 29.12
N LEU A 598 -23.40 17.34 28.04
CA LEU A 598 -22.28 18.24 27.88
C LEU A 598 -22.49 19.03 26.58
N THR A 599 -22.67 20.34 26.71
CA THR A 599 -22.69 21.22 25.53
C THR A 599 -21.25 21.59 25.15
N LEU A 600 -20.94 21.40 23.88
CA LEU A 600 -19.60 21.65 23.33
C LEU A 600 -19.44 23.14 22.99
N ASN A 601 -18.29 23.71 23.32
CA ASN A 601 -17.92 25.04 22.89
C ASN A 601 -17.27 24.96 21.51
N LEU A 602 -18.04 25.27 20.45
CA LEU A 602 -17.63 25.08 19.07
C LEU A 602 -16.52 26.06 18.66
N LYS A 603 -15.53 25.58 17.94
CA LYS A 603 -14.42 26.37 17.40
C LYS A 603 -14.29 26.11 15.90
N GLN A 604 -13.91 27.15 15.15
CA GLN A 604 -13.64 27.08 13.71
C GLN A 604 -12.28 26.38 13.47
N SER A 605 -12.21 25.10 13.74
CA SER A 605 -11.03 24.27 13.48
C SER A 605 -11.44 22.80 13.54
N TRP A 606 -10.57 21.90 13.13
CA TRP A 606 -10.65 20.51 13.55
C TRP A 606 -10.73 20.51 15.09
N SER A 607 -11.93 20.30 15.58
CA SER A 607 -12.19 20.55 16.98
C SER A 607 -11.99 19.27 17.78
N SER A 608 -10.91 19.28 18.53
CA SER A 608 -10.65 18.34 19.59
C SER A 608 -11.26 18.90 20.88
N TYR A 609 -12.10 18.11 21.53
CA TYR A 609 -12.74 18.45 22.80
C TYR A 609 -12.17 17.53 23.88
N PRO A 610 -11.07 17.95 24.54
CA PRO A 610 -10.51 17.21 25.66
C PRO A 610 -11.51 17.13 26.79
N GLY A 611 -11.66 15.92 27.39
CA GLY A 611 -12.59 15.69 28.49
C GLY A 611 -12.52 14.25 28.95
N GLN A 612 -13.23 13.92 29.99
CA GLN A 612 -13.38 12.54 30.43
C GLN A 612 -14.70 11.98 29.93
N TYR A 613 -14.62 11.00 29.05
CA TYR A 613 -15.75 10.30 28.46
C TYR A 613 -15.71 8.84 28.94
N PRO A 614 -16.38 8.53 30.10
CA PRO A 614 -16.38 7.18 30.64
C PRO A 614 -17.11 6.18 29.76
N VAL A 615 -16.91 4.90 30.01
CA VAL A 615 -17.71 3.81 29.41
C VAL A 615 -19.19 4.09 29.64
N GLY A 616 -20.01 3.95 28.59
CA GLY A 616 -21.45 4.21 28.67
C GLY A 616 -22.09 4.43 27.32
N ASP A 617 -23.38 4.72 27.34
CA ASP A 617 -24.20 4.97 26.18
C ASP A 617 -24.39 6.46 25.95
N TYR A 618 -24.20 6.87 24.69
CA TYR A 618 -24.17 8.28 24.29
C TYR A 618 -25.05 8.55 23.08
N ARG A 619 -25.48 9.81 22.95
CA ARG A 619 -26.07 10.40 21.74
C ARG A 619 -25.40 11.74 21.46
N LEU A 620 -25.24 12.06 20.20
CA LEU A 620 -24.83 13.40 19.77
C LEU A 620 -26.06 14.14 19.22
N LYS A 621 -26.31 15.34 19.76
CA LYS A 621 -27.41 16.22 19.35
C LYS A 621 -26.84 17.49 18.77
N ILE A 622 -27.26 17.85 17.55
CA ILE A 622 -26.89 19.08 16.83
C ILE A 622 -28.17 19.87 16.58
N GLU A 623 -28.25 21.06 17.10
CA GLU A 623 -29.43 21.94 16.97
C GLU A 623 -29.03 23.18 16.16
N ASN A 624 -29.69 23.43 15.04
CA ASN A 624 -29.64 24.73 14.41
C ASN A 624 -30.60 25.66 15.11
N ILE A 625 -30.06 26.54 15.94
CA ILE A 625 -30.84 27.49 16.76
C ILE A 625 -31.31 28.73 15.97
N SER A 626 -30.77 28.94 14.78
CA SER A 626 -31.16 30.05 13.89
C SER A 626 -32.39 29.72 13.03
N THR A 627 -32.89 30.70 12.30
CA THR A 627 -33.92 30.53 11.28
C THR A 627 -33.31 30.20 9.88
N TYR A 628 -32.00 30.38 9.72
CA TYR A 628 -31.29 30.16 8.47
C TYR A 628 -30.73 28.74 8.38
N PRO A 629 -30.65 28.14 7.18
CA PRO A 629 -30.04 26.83 7.00
C PRO A 629 -28.51 26.89 7.18
N VAL A 630 -27.94 25.88 7.80
CA VAL A 630 -26.50 25.69 7.95
C VAL A 630 -26.08 24.47 7.13
N LYS A 631 -25.06 24.62 6.28
CA LYS A 631 -24.45 23.52 5.55
C LYS A 631 -23.23 23.01 6.32
N THR A 632 -23.18 21.71 6.58
CA THR A 632 -22.11 21.08 7.37
C THR A 632 -21.66 19.76 6.77
N ASP A 633 -20.41 19.40 6.96
CA ASP A 633 -19.80 18.11 6.64
C ASP A 633 -19.80 17.14 7.83
N VAL A 634 -20.20 17.58 9.02
CA VAL A 634 -20.41 16.71 10.19
C VAL A 634 -21.53 15.67 9.94
N LEU A 635 -22.42 15.94 9.00
CA LEU A 635 -23.44 15.02 8.54
C LEU A 635 -23.13 14.58 7.11
N GLN A 636 -23.06 13.27 6.89
CA GLN A 636 -22.80 12.74 5.56
C GLN A 636 -23.73 11.57 5.20
N ASN A 637 -24.06 11.46 3.92
CA ASN A 637 -24.80 10.33 3.39
C ASN A 637 -23.80 9.24 2.97
N LEU A 638 -23.47 8.36 3.90
CA LEU A 638 -22.41 7.35 3.74
C LEU A 638 -23.01 5.97 3.43
N LYS A 639 -23.47 5.76 2.21
CA LYS A 639 -23.90 4.42 1.75
C LYS A 639 -22.77 3.42 1.52
N THR A 640 -21.51 3.86 1.62
CA THR A 640 -20.34 3.10 1.15
C THR A 640 -19.25 2.92 2.19
N THR A 641 -19.46 3.35 3.44
CA THR A 641 -18.44 3.13 4.49
C THR A 641 -18.59 1.77 5.13
N ASN A 642 -17.45 1.15 5.45
CA ASN A 642 -17.37 -0.04 6.28
C ASN A 642 -17.63 0.26 7.76
N LEU A 643 -17.67 1.53 8.15
CA LEU A 643 -18.01 1.99 9.47
C LEU A 643 -19.47 2.43 9.45
N GLN A 644 -20.29 1.71 10.18
CA GLN A 644 -21.67 2.12 10.44
C GLN A 644 -21.65 3.05 11.64
N GLY A 645 -21.65 4.35 11.37
CA GLY A 645 -21.98 5.33 12.38
C GLY A 645 -23.42 5.17 12.83
N PRO A 646 -23.84 5.79 13.97
CA PRO A 646 -25.22 5.76 14.42
C PRO A 646 -26.09 6.47 13.38
N ASN A 647 -27.24 5.87 13.06
CA ASN A 647 -28.24 6.53 12.23
C ASN A 647 -28.65 7.86 12.84
N VAL A 648 -29.11 8.76 11.98
CA VAL A 648 -29.46 10.12 12.37
C VAL A 648 -30.96 10.36 12.19
N LYS A 649 -31.55 11.04 13.15
CA LYS A 649 -32.92 11.55 13.12
C LYS A 649 -32.89 13.06 12.92
N MET A 650 -33.69 13.58 12.00
CA MET A 650 -33.99 15.02 11.91
C MET A 650 -35.41 15.27 12.41
N ASN A 651 -35.54 16.14 13.42
CA ASN A 651 -36.83 16.42 14.05
C ASN A 651 -37.61 15.12 14.36
N GLN A 652 -36.92 14.15 15.01
CA GLN A 652 -37.44 12.83 15.39
C GLN A 652 -37.74 11.85 14.23
N LYS A 653 -37.62 12.27 12.96
CA LYS A 653 -37.80 11.39 11.81
C LYS A 653 -36.47 10.78 11.36
N ASN A 654 -36.45 9.47 11.20
CA ASN A 654 -35.27 8.76 10.69
C ASN A 654 -34.94 9.24 9.25
N VAL A 655 -33.68 9.61 9.03
CA VAL A 655 -33.17 9.94 7.70
C VAL A 655 -32.29 8.79 7.24
N LYS A 656 -32.81 7.98 6.31
CA LYS A 656 -32.12 6.80 5.81
C LYS A 656 -30.80 7.18 5.14
N GLY A 657 -29.70 6.56 5.58
CA GLY A 657 -28.37 6.73 4.99
C GLY A 657 -27.63 8.00 5.42
N LEU A 658 -28.17 8.79 6.35
CA LEU A 658 -27.49 9.93 6.95
C LEU A 658 -26.79 9.50 8.22
N ASN A 659 -25.50 9.83 8.37
CA ASN A 659 -24.69 9.56 9.53
C ASN A 659 -24.00 10.83 10.03
N ALA A 660 -23.77 10.91 11.34
CA ALA A 660 -22.93 11.95 11.93
C ALA A 660 -21.46 11.46 11.97
N ILE A 661 -20.53 12.34 11.61
CA ILE A 661 -19.11 12.07 11.56
C ILE A 661 -18.41 12.65 12.79
N PHE A 662 -17.95 11.77 13.65
CA PHE A 662 -17.19 12.11 14.85
C PHE A 662 -16.38 10.92 15.33
N SER A 663 -15.39 11.15 16.16
CA SER A 663 -14.63 10.07 16.81
C SER A 663 -14.31 10.39 18.27
N PHE A 664 -14.20 9.33 19.05
CA PHE A 664 -13.61 9.42 20.39
C PHE A 664 -12.23 8.79 20.33
N THR A 665 -11.24 9.52 20.83
CA THR A 665 -9.85 9.06 20.89
C THR A 665 -9.38 9.09 22.34
N ASP A 666 -8.47 8.17 22.65
CA ASP A 666 -7.70 8.20 23.88
C ASP A 666 -6.30 8.71 23.54
N HIS A 667 -6.04 9.95 23.96
CA HIS A 667 -4.73 10.57 23.83
C HIS A 667 -3.88 10.15 25.02
N HIS A 668 -2.88 9.34 24.78
CA HIS A 668 -2.02 8.84 25.84
C HIS A 668 -0.56 8.72 25.37
N ASP A 669 0.33 8.90 26.31
CA ASP A 669 1.73 8.60 26.12
C ASP A 669 1.96 7.09 26.19
N THR A 670 2.35 6.52 25.08
CA THR A 670 2.70 5.08 24.99
C THR A 670 4.17 4.91 24.69
N THR A 671 4.66 3.70 24.85
CA THR A 671 6.01 3.35 24.41
C THR A 671 6.09 3.34 22.88
N TRP A 672 7.24 3.73 22.32
CA TRP A 672 7.47 3.79 20.86
C TRP A 672 7.18 2.46 20.18
N ILE A 673 7.54 1.34 20.79
CA ILE A 673 7.08 0.01 20.40
C ILE A 673 6.51 -0.71 21.64
N ASN A 674 5.45 -1.48 21.46
CA ASN A 674 4.94 -2.32 22.54
C ASN A 674 6.03 -3.28 23.02
N ARG A 675 6.38 -3.22 24.31
CA ARG A 675 7.46 -4.04 24.92
C ARG A 675 7.26 -5.53 24.69
N TYR A 676 6.05 -6.02 24.78
CA TYR A 676 5.76 -7.45 24.57
C TYR A 676 6.01 -7.85 23.12
N VAL A 677 5.62 -7.01 22.15
CA VAL A 677 5.91 -7.21 20.74
C VAL A 677 7.42 -7.23 20.51
N TYR A 678 8.16 -6.28 21.09
CA TYR A 678 9.62 -6.19 20.95
C TYR A 678 10.34 -7.45 21.49
N ILE A 679 10.01 -7.85 22.74
CA ILE A 679 10.58 -9.05 23.36
C ILE A 679 10.21 -10.30 22.56
N PHE A 680 8.93 -10.42 22.19
CA PHE A 680 8.42 -11.59 21.45
C PHE A 680 9.11 -11.77 20.09
N LEU A 681 9.33 -10.69 19.35
CA LEU A 681 10.04 -10.72 18.06
C LEU A 681 11.49 -11.18 18.23
N HIS A 682 12.22 -10.66 19.23
CA HIS A 682 13.59 -11.12 19.51
C HIS A 682 13.62 -12.60 19.88
N LEU A 683 12.67 -13.07 20.72
CA LEU A 683 12.55 -14.48 21.10
C LEU A 683 12.24 -15.37 19.88
N ILE A 684 11.38 -14.95 18.95
CA ILE A 684 11.12 -15.69 17.71
C ILE A 684 12.42 -15.93 16.95
N PHE A 685 13.22 -14.89 16.69
CA PHE A 685 14.43 -15.03 15.88
C PHE A 685 15.54 -15.79 16.59
N VAL A 686 15.68 -15.65 17.90
CA VAL A 686 16.59 -16.49 18.70
C VAL A 686 16.14 -17.95 18.66
N ALA A 687 14.84 -18.23 18.81
CA ALA A 687 14.31 -19.59 18.72
C ALA A 687 14.55 -20.21 17.33
N LEU A 688 14.36 -19.46 16.23
CA LEU A 688 14.68 -19.92 14.89
C LEU A 688 16.17 -20.31 14.75
N LEU A 689 17.09 -19.53 15.33
CA LEU A 689 18.53 -19.84 15.35
C LEU A 689 18.83 -21.11 16.17
N LEU A 690 18.23 -21.25 17.34
CA LEU A 690 18.43 -22.43 18.21
C LEU A 690 17.89 -23.71 17.54
N ILE A 691 16.72 -23.63 16.90
CA ILE A 691 16.15 -24.73 16.13
C ILE A 691 17.06 -25.08 14.95
N ALA A 692 17.59 -24.09 14.23
CA ALA A 692 18.54 -24.31 13.13
C ALA A 692 19.82 -25.02 13.63
N LEU A 693 20.35 -24.61 14.78
CA LEU A 693 21.51 -25.27 15.42
C LEU A 693 21.21 -26.70 15.87
N ALA A 694 20.04 -26.95 16.45
CA ALA A 694 19.60 -28.28 16.84
C ALA A 694 19.47 -29.22 15.62
N ILE A 695 18.90 -28.74 14.52
CA ILE A 695 18.84 -29.48 13.26
C ILE A 695 20.23 -29.78 12.74
N LYS A 696 21.14 -28.81 12.79
CA LYS A 696 22.55 -28.98 12.37
C LYS A 696 23.29 -30.03 13.20
N ARG A 697 23.15 -30.00 14.54
CA ARG A 697 23.81 -30.99 15.44
C ARG A 697 23.35 -32.41 15.11
N ARG A 698 22.07 -32.65 14.93
CA ARG A 698 21.52 -33.96 14.54
C ARG A 698 21.99 -34.47 13.16
N GLN A 699 22.38 -33.58 12.25
CA GLN A 699 22.97 -33.95 10.95
C GLN A 699 24.44 -34.34 11.02
N ARG A 700 25.13 -34.09 12.13
CA ARG A 700 26.52 -34.52 12.36
C ARG A 700 26.60 -35.86 13.07
N ILE A 701 25.54 -36.27 13.76
CA ILE A 701 25.47 -37.50 14.53
C ILE A 701 24.96 -38.65 13.65
N ASN A 702 24.15 -38.37 12.64
CA ASN A 702 23.71 -39.30 11.60
C ASN A 702 24.61 -39.17 10.35
#